data_c8b88e72646848ae79989969a29f0367
#
_entry.id   c8b88e72646848ae79989969a29f0367
#
_cell.length_a   1.000
_cell.length_b   1.000
_cell.length_c   1.000
_cell.angle_alpha   90.00
_cell.angle_beta   90.00
_cell.angle_gamma   90.00
#
_symmetry.space_group_name_H-M   'P 1'
#
loop_
_entity.id
_entity.type
_entity.pdbx_description
1 polymer ?
#
loop_
_entity_poly.entity_id
_entity_poly.type
_entity_poly.pdbx_seq_one_letter_code
_entity_poly.pdbx_strand_id
1 'polypeptide(L)'
;MKRIVFLALACIAISNASAQKKKLADAKQPAQPAVYDASLLKNVNYRLLGPFRGGRSGAVGASYKSKNTFYFGATGGGVWKSTDGGSNWKNVSDKFFGSSIGAVEVAPSNENIVYVGEGENTMRGNVSEGLGGMWKSEDAGKTWKNIGLKDGRHITNIIVHPTDPNIVWAGVMGHLFGPNAERGVFKTTDGGKSWKKVLYVNEQTGCADLVAEPGNPSVLYAGTWRLIRTPYSLESGGEGSGLWKSTDGGETWNNITTAKGLPKGTWGIVGVAIAPSNTDKIYAILENAKGGLYMSADGGQSWTLQSSDNNIRQRAWYYSKVFVDPKNENLVYCPNVNFMKSRDGGKTFQSVRTPHGDHHDLWIDPEDGKRMIVADDGGAQVSFDEGNNWSSYMNQPTSQLYRVSTDNSFPYRILAAQQDNSTLRIRSATYGSYITEQDWDVTAGSESGYVVADPTNPDIVYGGNYGGYLSRLDHKTGENRAISVWPDNPMGAGADVLKFRFQWNFPIFFSPHNPKRLYCAGNALFMTENEGASWTQISPDLTTNDKSKQLSSGGPITKDNTSVEYYCTIFTATESSLEKDLLWTGSDDGLVNISRDGGKNWSNVTPKDAPQWMMWNAIETDPFKKGAAYITGTRYKLDDYAPYIYKTEDYGQTWKLITAGIDPMHFTRVMRADHKRAGLLYAGTEFGMYVSYDDGASWQSFQLNLPVVPITDLTIKNNDLIVATQGRALWIIDDLTQVQQMDPSIKSKPLHVFSVNPVLR
;
A
#
# COMPACT_ATOMS: atom_id res chain seq x y z
N MET A 1 -28.63 48.84 26.64
CA MET A 1 -28.82 48.44 25.26
C MET A 1 -27.47 48.12 24.61
N LYS A 2 -26.74 47.09 25.05
CA LYS A 2 -25.49 46.60 24.42
C LYS A 2 -25.26 45.15 24.81
N ARG A 3 -26.21 44.24 24.50
CA ARG A 3 -26.05 42.75 24.72
C ARG A 3 -26.85 41.88 23.77
N ILE A 4 -27.26 42.35 22.57
CA ILE A 4 -28.11 41.58 21.63
C ILE A 4 -27.47 41.45 20.22
N VAL A 5 -26.23 41.88 19.99
CA VAL A 5 -25.62 41.84 18.64
C VAL A 5 -24.64 40.70 18.45
N PHE A 6 -24.27 39.91 19.48
CA PHE A 6 -23.25 38.84 19.36
C PHE A 6 -23.79 37.43 19.11
N LEU A 7 -25.13 37.22 19.09
CA LEU A 7 -25.72 35.88 18.83
C LEU A 7 -26.17 35.65 17.39
N ALA A 8 -26.19 36.66 16.54
CA ALA A 8 -26.67 36.52 15.15
C ALA A 8 -25.56 36.18 14.14
N LEU A 9 -24.28 36.32 14.48
CA LEU A 9 -23.15 36.03 13.60
C LEU A 9 -22.58 34.60 13.74
N ALA A 10 -22.94 33.87 14.80
CA ALA A 10 -22.51 32.50 15.00
C ALA A 10 -23.40 31.44 14.27
N CYS A 11 -24.60 31.81 13.89
CA CYS A 11 -25.54 30.88 13.20
C CYS A 11 -25.40 30.89 11.66
N ILE A 12 -24.69 31.86 11.08
CA ILE A 12 -24.49 31.93 9.60
C ILE A 12 -23.23 31.19 9.14
N ALA A 13 -22.28 30.94 10.03
CA ALA A 13 -21.06 30.19 9.71
C ALA A 13 -21.27 28.65 9.73
N ILE A 14 -22.29 28.15 10.42
CA ILE A 14 -22.56 26.70 10.53
C ILE A 14 -23.43 26.18 9.38
N SER A 15 -24.21 27.06 8.72
CA SER A 15 -25.06 26.65 7.59
C SER A 15 -24.34 26.53 6.25
N ASN A 16 -23.14 27.10 6.09
CA ASN A 16 -22.38 27.01 4.85
C ASN A 16 -21.44 25.78 4.77
N ALA A 17 -21.07 25.19 5.91
CA ALA A 17 -20.25 23.97 5.92
C ALA A 17 -21.07 22.70 5.64
N SER A 18 -22.38 22.70 5.94
CA SER A 18 -23.27 21.56 5.67
C SER A 18 -23.82 21.54 4.24
N ALA A 19 -23.82 22.68 3.54
CA ALA A 19 -24.31 22.77 2.16
C ALA A 19 -23.26 22.33 1.12
N GLN A 20 -21.97 22.39 1.46
CA GLN A 20 -20.90 21.93 0.58
C GLN A 20 -20.71 20.40 0.61
N LYS A 21 -20.97 19.73 1.74
CA LYS A 21 -20.95 18.26 1.85
C LYS A 21 -22.09 17.55 1.12
N LYS A 22 -23.22 18.22 0.89
CA LYS A 22 -24.40 17.62 0.25
C LYS A 22 -24.42 17.70 -1.28
N LYS A 23 -23.49 18.47 -1.90
CA LYS A 23 -23.40 18.62 -3.38
C LYS A 23 -22.44 17.64 -4.05
N LEU A 24 -21.61 16.92 -3.31
CA LEU A 24 -20.65 15.94 -3.86
C LEU A 24 -21.19 14.50 -3.90
N ALA A 25 -22.31 14.20 -3.22
CA ALA A 25 -22.85 12.83 -3.13
C ALA A 25 -23.81 12.43 -4.26
N ASP A 26 -24.31 13.35 -5.09
CA ASP A 26 -25.37 13.06 -6.08
C ASP A 26 -25.01 13.36 -7.55
N ALA A 27 -23.79 13.71 -7.88
CA ALA A 27 -23.37 13.86 -9.25
C ALA A 27 -22.75 12.55 -9.77
N LYS A 28 -23.54 11.51 -10.00
CA LYS A 28 -23.23 10.54 -11.05
C LYS A 28 -23.18 11.34 -12.36
N GLN A 29 -21.99 11.75 -12.80
CA GLN A 29 -21.81 12.13 -14.20
C GLN A 29 -22.30 10.94 -15.03
N PRO A 30 -23.19 11.16 -16.03
CA PRO A 30 -23.58 10.10 -16.93
C PRO A 30 -22.28 9.56 -17.55
N ALA A 31 -22.05 8.26 -17.42
CA ALA A 31 -20.92 7.60 -18.05
C ALA A 31 -20.93 8.01 -19.53
N GLN A 32 -19.92 8.75 -19.97
CA GLN A 32 -19.78 9.04 -21.39
C GLN A 32 -19.69 7.71 -22.12
N PRO A 33 -20.35 7.54 -23.28
CA PRO A 33 -20.29 6.29 -24.01
C PRO A 33 -18.82 5.99 -24.28
N ALA A 34 -18.38 4.77 -23.95
CA ALA A 34 -17.03 4.31 -24.22
C ALA A 34 -16.72 4.58 -25.70
N VAL A 35 -15.67 5.33 -25.97
CA VAL A 35 -15.27 5.72 -27.33
C VAL A 35 -15.02 4.49 -28.19
N TYR A 36 -14.65 3.35 -27.56
CA TYR A 36 -14.40 2.08 -28.22
C TYR A 36 -15.08 0.94 -27.48
N ASP A 37 -15.61 -0.01 -28.26
CA ASP A 37 -16.20 -1.23 -27.71
C ASP A 37 -15.08 -2.13 -27.14
N ALA A 38 -15.11 -2.36 -25.84
CA ALA A 38 -14.13 -3.22 -25.14
C ALA A 38 -14.08 -4.64 -25.73
N SER A 39 -15.16 -5.12 -26.37
CA SER A 39 -15.19 -6.43 -27.01
C SER A 39 -14.21 -6.55 -28.20
N LEU A 40 -13.79 -5.44 -28.79
CA LEU A 40 -12.78 -5.40 -29.86
C LEU A 40 -11.37 -5.67 -29.32
N LEU A 41 -11.16 -5.51 -28.01
CA LEU A 41 -9.88 -5.74 -27.32
C LEU A 41 -9.82 -7.10 -26.61
N LYS A 42 -10.80 -8.00 -26.81
CA LYS A 42 -10.88 -9.29 -26.10
C LYS A 42 -9.66 -10.20 -26.24
N ASN A 43 -8.83 -10.00 -27.25
CA ASN A 43 -7.61 -10.75 -27.50
C ASN A 43 -6.35 -10.02 -26.99
N VAL A 44 -6.48 -8.78 -26.51
CA VAL A 44 -5.41 -8.06 -25.81
C VAL A 44 -5.46 -8.48 -24.36
N ASN A 45 -4.36 -9.04 -23.87
CA ASN A 45 -4.29 -9.54 -22.50
C ASN A 45 -2.99 -9.10 -21.83
N TYR A 46 -3.07 -8.81 -20.55
CA TYR A 46 -1.90 -8.69 -19.71
C TYR A 46 -1.34 -10.09 -19.37
N ARG A 47 -0.06 -10.27 -19.55
CA ARG A 47 0.68 -11.45 -19.13
C ARG A 47 1.36 -11.16 -17.80
N LEU A 48 1.14 -11.99 -16.78
CA LEU A 48 1.88 -11.93 -15.52
C LEU A 48 3.34 -12.29 -15.79
N LEU A 49 4.25 -11.39 -15.47
CA LEU A 49 5.68 -11.59 -15.64
C LEU A 49 6.34 -12.16 -14.38
N GLY A 50 5.90 -11.74 -13.23
CA GLY A 50 6.54 -12.02 -11.95
C GLY A 50 7.26 -10.79 -11.38
N PRO A 51 8.21 -10.92 -10.46
CA PRO A 51 8.71 -12.19 -9.92
C PRO A 51 7.66 -12.94 -9.09
N PHE A 52 7.80 -14.27 -8.99
CA PHE A 52 7.00 -15.09 -8.07
C PHE A 52 7.59 -15.05 -6.66
N ARG A 53 7.89 -13.88 -6.18
CA ARG A 53 8.39 -13.58 -4.85
C ARG A 53 7.32 -12.84 -4.07
N GLY A 54 6.98 -13.33 -2.88
CA GLY A 54 5.96 -12.73 -2.03
C GLY A 54 6.26 -11.29 -1.64
N GLY A 55 5.23 -10.59 -1.29
CA GLY A 55 5.24 -9.26 -0.69
C GLY A 55 4.23 -9.24 0.44
N ARG A 56 4.18 -8.16 1.20
CA ARG A 56 3.45 -8.03 2.46
C ARG A 56 2.09 -8.71 2.49
N SER A 57 1.87 -9.49 3.54
CA SER A 57 0.58 -10.04 3.94
C SER A 57 0.23 -9.50 5.33
N GLY A 58 -1.00 -9.02 5.52
CA GLY A 58 -1.48 -8.50 6.81
C GLY A 58 -2.47 -9.44 7.52
N ALA A 59 -2.95 -10.49 6.85
CA ALA A 59 -3.99 -11.34 7.38
C ALA A 59 -3.78 -12.81 6.99
N VAL A 60 -4.03 -13.71 7.91
CA VAL A 60 -4.00 -15.17 7.67
C VAL A 60 -5.18 -15.87 8.32
N GLY A 61 -5.58 -17.01 7.74
CA GLY A 61 -6.61 -17.87 8.29
C GLY A 61 -6.50 -19.28 7.71
N ALA A 62 -7.15 -20.26 8.34
CA ALA A 62 -7.12 -21.64 7.86
C ALA A 62 -8.42 -22.38 8.13
N SER A 63 -8.65 -23.46 7.38
CA SER A 63 -9.75 -24.36 7.64
C SER A 63 -9.51 -25.16 8.91
N TYR A 64 -10.50 -25.23 9.77
CA TYR A 64 -10.48 -26.06 10.98
C TYR A 64 -10.57 -27.56 10.65
N LYS A 65 -11.21 -27.93 9.52
CA LYS A 65 -11.44 -29.33 9.08
C LYS A 65 -10.38 -29.80 8.07
N SER A 66 -10.19 -29.04 7.00
CA SER A 66 -9.27 -29.37 5.92
C SER A 66 -7.85 -28.91 6.28
N LYS A 67 -7.08 -29.80 6.92
CA LYS A 67 -5.80 -29.46 7.57
C LYS A 67 -4.71 -28.86 6.62
N ASN A 68 -4.82 -29.07 5.30
CA ASN A 68 -3.90 -28.50 4.29
C ASN A 68 -4.44 -27.20 3.65
N THR A 69 -5.62 -26.71 4.10
CA THR A 69 -6.26 -25.51 3.53
C THR A 69 -5.94 -24.28 4.37
N PHE A 70 -5.33 -23.29 3.72
CA PHE A 70 -4.94 -22.00 4.29
C PHE A 70 -5.35 -20.86 3.39
N TYR A 71 -5.53 -19.68 3.98
CA TYR A 71 -5.82 -18.43 3.30
C TYR A 71 -4.86 -17.36 3.78
N PHE A 72 -4.50 -16.43 2.89
CA PHE A 72 -3.88 -15.18 3.31
C PHE A 72 -4.42 -14.00 2.53
N GLY A 73 -4.36 -12.84 3.16
CA GLY A 73 -4.69 -11.55 2.58
C GLY A 73 -3.43 -10.76 2.26
N ALA A 74 -3.17 -10.54 0.97
CA ALA A 74 -2.02 -9.75 0.53
C ALA A 74 -2.34 -8.25 0.54
N THR A 75 -1.34 -7.43 0.85
CA THR A 75 -1.43 -5.98 0.70
C THR A 75 -1.44 -5.60 -0.78
N GLY A 76 -2.54 -5.02 -1.25
CA GLY A 76 -2.80 -4.70 -2.65
C GLY A 76 -3.12 -5.91 -3.54
N GLY A 77 -2.97 -7.14 -3.04
CA GLY A 77 -2.97 -8.37 -3.85
C GLY A 77 -4.19 -9.28 -3.70
N GLY A 78 -5.20 -8.89 -2.91
CA GLY A 78 -6.41 -9.69 -2.69
C GLY A 78 -6.19 -10.93 -1.83
N VAL A 79 -7.13 -11.89 -1.91
CA VAL A 79 -7.16 -13.11 -1.10
C VAL A 79 -6.59 -14.30 -1.86
N TRP A 80 -5.71 -15.04 -1.21
CA TRP A 80 -5.04 -16.23 -1.73
C TRP A 80 -5.42 -17.46 -0.92
N LYS A 81 -5.58 -18.59 -1.59
CA LYS A 81 -5.92 -19.88 -0.99
C LYS A 81 -4.94 -20.96 -1.42
N SER A 82 -4.46 -21.73 -0.45
CA SER A 82 -3.74 -23.00 -0.65
C SER A 82 -4.62 -24.16 -0.18
N THR A 83 -4.49 -25.32 -0.81
CA THR A 83 -5.11 -26.59 -0.39
C THR A 83 -4.08 -27.70 -0.22
N ASP A 84 -2.81 -27.37 -0.24
CA ASP A 84 -1.66 -28.30 -0.20
C ASP A 84 -0.56 -27.85 0.78
N GLY A 85 -0.96 -27.15 1.86
CA GLY A 85 -0.05 -26.76 2.94
C GLY A 85 0.90 -25.63 2.57
N GLY A 86 0.51 -24.71 1.68
CA GLY A 86 1.31 -23.57 1.26
C GLY A 86 2.27 -23.86 0.11
N SER A 87 2.22 -25.05 -0.48
CA SER A 87 3.07 -25.40 -1.63
C SER A 87 2.64 -24.67 -2.90
N ASN A 88 1.34 -24.47 -3.10
CA ASN A 88 0.78 -23.68 -4.19
C ASN A 88 -0.31 -22.75 -3.67
N TRP A 89 -0.38 -21.56 -4.27
CA TRP A 89 -1.35 -20.53 -3.93
C TRP A 89 -2.16 -20.10 -5.16
N LYS A 90 -3.46 -19.94 -4.99
CA LYS A 90 -4.38 -19.46 -6.01
C LYS A 90 -5.12 -18.23 -5.48
N ASN A 91 -5.14 -17.15 -6.25
CA ASN A 91 -6.00 -16.03 -5.93
C ASN A 91 -7.48 -16.44 -6.10
N VAL A 92 -8.31 -16.05 -5.13
CA VAL A 92 -9.73 -16.38 -5.09
C VAL A 92 -10.64 -15.17 -5.09
N SER A 93 -10.09 -13.96 -5.13
CA SER A 93 -10.85 -12.70 -5.08
C SER A 93 -10.89 -11.93 -6.41
N ASP A 94 -10.02 -12.20 -7.40
CA ASP A 94 -9.78 -11.40 -8.61
C ASP A 94 -11.03 -11.01 -9.42
N LYS A 95 -12.08 -11.82 -9.38
CA LYS A 95 -13.33 -11.55 -10.11
C LYS A 95 -14.35 -10.74 -9.33
N PHE A 96 -14.08 -10.45 -8.07
CA PHE A 96 -15.05 -9.86 -7.15
C PHE A 96 -14.52 -8.58 -6.52
N PHE A 97 -13.31 -8.62 -5.99
CA PHE A 97 -12.64 -7.50 -5.34
C PHE A 97 -11.12 -7.71 -5.37
N GLY A 98 -10.39 -6.67 -5.07
CA GLY A 98 -8.92 -6.68 -5.01
C GLY A 98 -8.44 -5.75 -3.91
N SER A 99 -7.25 -5.14 -4.13
CA SER A 99 -6.63 -4.25 -3.15
C SER A 99 -6.16 -4.96 -1.89
N SER A 100 -5.97 -4.23 -0.79
CA SER A 100 -5.43 -4.76 0.46
C SER A 100 -6.47 -5.51 1.28
N ILE A 101 -6.03 -6.55 1.97
CA ILE A 101 -6.86 -7.37 2.85
C ILE A 101 -6.31 -7.29 4.28
N GLY A 102 -7.14 -6.82 5.20
CA GLY A 102 -6.78 -6.62 6.61
C GLY A 102 -7.21 -7.77 7.53
N ALA A 103 -8.19 -8.60 7.12
CA ALA A 103 -8.62 -9.74 7.91
C ALA A 103 -9.20 -10.86 7.02
N VAL A 104 -8.92 -12.11 7.37
CA VAL A 104 -9.48 -13.32 6.75
C VAL A 104 -9.87 -14.32 7.83
N GLU A 105 -11.13 -14.76 7.87
CA GLU A 105 -11.59 -15.72 8.88
C GLU A 105 -12.47 -16.80 8.23
N VAL A 106 -12.15 -18.06 8.52
CA VAL A 106 -12.95 -19.22 8.12
C VAL A 106 -13.86 -19.60 9.28
N ALA A 107 -15.17 -19.77 9.02
CA ALA A 107 -16.12 -20.12 10.07
C ALA A 107 -15.78 -21.50 10.68
N PRO A 108 -15.62 -21.60 12.01
CA PRO A 108 -15.24 -22.85 12.67
C PRO A 108 -16.25 -23.99 12.44
N SER A 109 -17.55 -23.67 12.38
CA SER A 109 -18.63 -24.64 12.17
C SER A 109 -18.78 -25.09 10.71
N ASN A 110 -18.32 -24.27 9.73
CA ASN A 110 -18.51 -24.55 8.30
C ASN A 110 -17.39 -23.92 7.45
N GLU A 111 -16.43 -24.73 7.01
CA GLU A 111 -15.27 -24.28 6.21
C GLU A 111 -15.62 -23.71 4.81
N ASN A 112 -16.88 -23.84 4.35
CA ASN A 112 -17.33 -23.18 3.13
C ASN A 112 -17.63 -21.69 3.35
N ILE A 113 -17.85 -21.28 4.60
CA ILE A 113 -18.12 -19.88 4.94
C ILE A 113 -16.82 -19.20 5.31
N VAL A 114 -16.45 -18.20 4.52
CA VAL A 114 -15.25 -17.38 4.72
C VAL A 114 -15.65 -15.92 4.71
N TYR A 115 -15.16 -15.17 5.70
CA TYR A 115 -15.31 -13.72 5.79
C TYR A 115 -13.99 -13.04 5.51
N VAL A 116 -14.04 -11.91 4.82
CA VAL A 116 -12.87 -11.09 4.48
C VAL A 116 -13.18 -9.62 4.74
N GLY A 117 -12.22 -8.92 5.33
CA GLY A 117 -12.21 -7.47 5.49
C GLY A 117 -11.14 -6.83 4.63
N GLU A 118 -11.50 -5.82 3.84
CA GLU A 118 -10.53 -5.04 3.05
C GLU A 118 -9.76 -4.03 3.90
N GLY A 119 -8.71 -3.44 3.30
CA GLY A 119 -7.81 -2.47 3.88
C GLY A 119 -6.55 -3.10 4.48
N GLU A 120 -5.55 -2.29 4.78
CA GLU A 120 -4.37 -2.75 5.51
C GLU A 120 -4.62 -2.70 7.02
N ASN A 121 -4.18 -3.71 7.77
CA ASN A 121 -4.09 -3.65 9.22
C ASN A 121 -2.70 -3.19 9.69
N THR A 122 -1.72 -3.15 8.81
CA THR A 122 -0.36 -2.62 9.02
C THR A 122 -0.32 -1.14 8.65
N MET A 123 -0.55 -0.25 9.61
CA MET A 123 -0.82 1.19 9.38
C MET A 123 0.45 1.98 9.02
N ARG A 124 1.08 1.66 7.90
CA ARG A 124 2.30 2.29 7.39
C ARG A 124 2.04 3.58 6.58
N GLY A 125 3.09 4.31 6.19
CA GLY A 125 3.00 5.57 5.46
C GLY A 125 2.55 5.47 4.00
N ASN A 126 2.79 4.33 3.35
CA ASN A 126 2.44 4.05 1.94
C ASN A 126 1.35 2.99 1.82
N VAL A 127 0.30 3.13 2.62
CA VAL A 127 -0.82 2.20 2.69
C VAL A 127 -1.56 2.11 1.35
N SER A 128 -2.07 0.92 1.03
CA SER A 128 -3.04 0.70 -0.05
C SER A 128 -4.44 0.66 0.54
N GLU A 129 -5.35 1.38 -0.07
CA GLU A 129 -6.69 1.54 0.43
C GLU A 129 -7.58 0.32 0.14
N GLY A 130 -8.60 0.12 0.98
CA GLY A 130 -9.73 -0.75 0.73
C GLY A 130 -10.99 0.07 0.51
N LEU A 131 -11.80 -0.27 -0.48
CA LEU A 131 -13.07 0.42 -0.76
C LEU A 131 -14.29 -0.47 -0.59
N GLY A 132 -14.09 -1.77 -0.35
CA GLY A 132 -15.16 -2.76 -0.33
C GLY A 132 -15.75 -3.08 1.04
N GLY A 133 -15.04 -2.79 2.14
CA GLY A 133 -15.45 -3.17 3.49
C GLY A 133 -15.41 -4.67 3.73
N MET A 134 -16.57 -5.28 3.98
CA MET A 134 -16.68 -6.72 4.31
C MET A 134 -17.22 -7.56 3.16
N TRP A 135 -16.65 -8.76 2.99
CA TRP A 135 -17.07 -9.76 2.01
C TRP A 135 -17.32 -11.11 2.66
N LYS A 136 -18.25 -11.87 2.10
CA LYS A 136 -18.61 -13.23 2.52
C LYS A 136 -18.59 -14.17 1.34
N SER A 137 -17.97 -15.33 1.51
CA SER A 137 -18.11 -16.51 0.65
C SER A 137 -18.91 -17.58 1.39
N GLU A 138 -19.72 -18.35 0.65
CA GLU A 138 -20.46 -19.52 1.14
C GLU A 138 -20.03 -20.83 0.45
N ASP A 139 -18.96 -20.76 -0.35
CA ASP A 139 -18.44 -21.87 -1.17
C ASP A 139 -16.89 -21.95 -1.12
N ALA A 140 -16.33 -21.63 0.05
CA ALA A 140 -14.90 -21.68 0.33
C ALA A 140 -14.04 -20.81 -0.60
N GLY A 141 -14.56 -19.62 -0.96
CA GLY A 141 -13.84 -18.60 -1.73
C GLY A 141 -14.01 -18.72 -3.25
N LYS A 142 -14.94 -19.56 -3.76
CA LYS A 142 -15.22 -19.63 -5.21
C LYS A 142 -16.01 -18.41 -5.69
N THR A 143 -16.97 -17.96 -4.88
CA THR A 143 -17.76 -16.74 -5.11
C THR A 143 -17.85 -15.90 -3.86
N TRP A 144 -18.04 -14.59 -4.03
CA TRP A 144 -18.06 -13.62 -2.95
C TRP A 144 -19.21 -12.64 -3.09
N LYS A 145 -19.75 -12.21 -1.94
CA LYS A 145 -20.77 -11.18 -1.83
C LYS A 145 -20.29 -10.08 -0.89
N ASN A 146 -20.39 -8.81 -1.31
CA ASN A 146 -20.18 -7.69 -0.42
C ASN A 146 -21.31 -7.60 0.61
N ILE A 147 -20.96 -7.44 1.88
CA ILE A 147 -21.87 -7.44 3.03
C ILE A 147 -21.81 -6.15 3.86
N GLY A 148 -21.26 -5.04 3.31
CA GLY A 148 -21.29 -3.73 3.94
C GLY A 148 -19.99 -3.27 4.58
N LEU A 149 -20.08 -2.32 5.50
CA LEU A 149 -18.96 -1.63 6.17
C LEU A 149 -17.96 -1.00 5.18
N LYS A 150 -18.47 -0.39 4.12
CA LYS A 150 -17.63 0.17 3.05
C LYS A 150 -16.83 1.41 3.48
N ASP A 151 -17.42 2.24 4.34
CA ASP A 151 -16.76 3.44 4.86
C ASP A 151 -15.80 3.11 6.02
N GLY A 152 -15.79 1.84 6.47
CA GLY A 152 -14.83 1.33 7.46
C GLY A 152 -13.42 1.18 6.92
N ARG A 153 -13.24 1.04 5.62
CA ARG A 153 -12.00 0.96 4.83
C ARG A 153 -10.97 -0.04 5.32
N HIS A 154 -10.57 0.03 6.59
CA HIS A 154 -9.56 -0.84 7.20
C HIS A 154 -10.21 -1.73 8.25
N ILE A 155 -10.45 -2.99 7.88
CA ILE A 155 -10.98 -4.03 8.78
C ILE A 155 -9.80 -4.80 9.35
N THR A 156 -9.60 -4.70 10.65
CA THR A 156 -8.41 -5.24 11.33
C THR A 156 -8.60 -6.66 11.85
N ASN A 157 -9.82 -7.03 12.22
CA ASN A 157 -10.14 -8.33 12.81
C ASN A 157 -11.55 -8.78 12.41
N ILE A 158 -11.72 -10.07 12.28
CA ILE A 158 -13.01 -10.73 12.12
C ILE A 158 -13.08 -11.89 13.11
N ILE A 159 -14.17 -11.97 13.87
CA ILE A 159 -14.47 -13.14 14.72
C ILE A 159 -15.78 -13.73 14.27
N VAL A 160 -15.78 -15.02 13.96
CA VAL A 160 -17.00 -15.76 13.64
C VAL A 160 -17.37 -16.63 14.85
N HIS A 161 -18.65 -16.59 15.23
CA HIS A 161 -19.16 -17.39 16.33
C HIS A 161 -18.90 -18.89 16.08
N PRO A 162 -18.45 -19.67 17.07
CA PRO A 162 -17.96 -21.04 16.85
C PRO A 162 -19.00 -22.01 16.31
N THR A 163 -20.30 -21.81 16.59
CA THR A 163 -21.38 -22.73 16.19
C THR A 163 -22.39 -22.10 15.22
N ASP A 164 -22.53 -20.75 15.18
CA ASP A 164 -23.43 -20.07 14.26
C ASP A 164 -22.63 -19.10 13.34
N PRO A 165 -22.38 -19.48 12.09
CA PRO A 165 -21.57 -18.67 11.20
C PRO A 165 -22.23 -17.35 10.75
N ASN A 166 -23.48 -17.09 11.15
CA ASN A 166 -24.16 -15.81 10.87
C ASN A 166 -23.91 -14.75 11.95
N ILE A 167 -23.37 -15.14 13.11
CA ILE A 167 -22.97 -14.19 14.16
C ILE A 167 -21.50 -13.88 13.97
N VAL A 168 -21.20 -12.59 13.67
CA VAL A 168 -19.84 -12.13 13.38
C VAL A 168 -19.57 -10.78 14.03
N TRP A 169 -18.38 -10.61 14.55
CA TRP A 169 -17.86 -9.32 15.00
C TRP A 169 -16.73 -8.88 14.07
N ALA A 170 -16.71 -7.58 13.76
CA ALA A 170 -15.66 -6.96 12.95
C ALA A 170 -15.02 -5.80 13.70
N GLY A 171 -13.70 -5.83 13.83
CA GLY A 171 -12.89 -4.70 14.26
C GLY A 171 -12.64 -3.77 13.08
N VAL A 172 -13.02 -2.49 13.23
CA VAL A 172 -12.96 -1.48 12.15
C VAL A 172 -12.11 -0.31 12.59
N MET A 173 -11.04 -0.05 11.83
CA MET A 173 -10.15 1.09 12.09
C MET A 173 -10.70 2.39 11.53
N GLY A 174 -11.43 2.35 10.42
CA GLY A 174 -11.94 3.53 9.71
C GLY A 174 -10.93 4.14 8.75
N HIS A 175 -11.13 5.40 8.36
CA HIS A 175 -10.19 6.13 7.49
C HIS A 175 -8.86 6.38 8.20
N LEU A 176 -7.77 6.10 7.52
CA LEU A 176 -6.44 6.33 8.08
C LEU A 176 -6.04 7.81 8.05
N PHE A 177 -6.44 8.52 6.99
CA PHE A 177 -6.03 9.90 6.72
C PHE A 177 -7.13 10.93 7.03
N GLY A 178 -8.23 10.52 7.64
CA GLY A 178 -9.32 11.41 8.01
C GLY A 178 -10.22 10.82 9.11
N PRO A 179 -11.05 11.66 9.74
CA PRO A 179 -12.04 11.18 10.68
C PRO A 179 -13.25 10.57 9.94
N ASN A 180 -13.82 9.49 10.47
CA ASN A 180 -15.10 8.97 10.00
C ASN A 180 -15.86 8.26 11.13
N ALA A 181 -17.16 8.03 10.93
CA ALA A 181 -18.02 7.45 11.94
C ALA A 181 -18.09 5.91 11.91
N GLU A 182 -17.64 5.26 10.84
CA GLU A 182 -17.64 3.79 10.70
C GLU A 182 -16.35 3.21 11.28
N ARG A 183 -16.20 3.31 12.62
CA ARG A 183 -15.07 2.88 13.43
C ARG A 183 -15.51 2.13 14.68
N GLY A 184 -14.63 1.30 15.23
CA GLY A 184 -14.87 0.55 16.47
C GLY A 184 -15.21 -0.91 16.21
N VAL A 185 -16.14 -1.49 16.97
CA VAL A 185 -16.58 -2.87 16.79
C VAL A 185 -18.01 -2.90 16.25
N PHE A 186 -18.20 -3.68 15.21
CA PHE A 186 -19.51 -3.94 14.60
C PHE A 186 -19.87 -5.41 14.78
N LYS A 187 -21.18 -5.70 14.96
CA LYS A 187 -21.73 -7.04 15.12
C LYS A 187 -22.86 -7.28 14.11
N THR A 188 -22.89 -8.43 13.52
CA THR A 188 -24.03 -8.98 12.76
C THR A 188 -24.53 -10.24 13.41
N THR A 189 -25.83 -10.52 13.28
CA THR A 189 -26.48 -11.79 13.67
C THR A 189 -27.23 -12.45 12.52
N ASP A 190 -27.10 -11.90 11.31
CA ASP A 190 -27.81 -12.33 10.11
C ASP A 190 -26.86 -12.61 8.91
N GLY A 191 -25.59 -12.84 9.21
CA GLY A 191 -24.56 -13.17 8.22
C GLY A 191 -24.14 -11.98 7.37
N GLY A 192 -24.22 -10.76 7.94
CA GLY A 192 -23.76 -9.53 7.31
C GLY A 192 -24.82 -8.81 6.47
N LYS A 193 -26.11 -9.19 6.56
CA LYS A 193 -27.20 -8.43 5.91
C LYS A 193 -27.40 -7.08 6.59
N SER A 194 -27.18 -7.05 7.91
CA SER A 194 -27.19 -5.83 8.71
C SER A 194 -26.04 -5.84 9.73
N TRP A 195 -25.55 -4.63 10.09
CA TRP A 195 -24.48 -4.44 11.06
C TRP A 195 -24.92 -3.46 12.15
N LYS A 196 -24.68 -3.82 13.40
CA LYS A 196 -24.86 -2.95 14.56
C LYS A 196 -23.50 -2.50 15.07
N LYS A 197 -23.26 -1.20 15.24
CA LYS A 197 -22.09 -0.67 15.90
C LYS A 197 -22.25 -0.89 17.41
N VAL A 198 -21.42 -1.76 17.99
CA VAL A 198 -21.55 -2.19 19.39
C VAL A 198 -20.48 -1.56 20.30
N LEU A 199 -19.34 -1.14 19.76
CA LEU A 199 -18.34 -0.32 20.46
C LEU A 199 -17.95 0.86 19.58
N TYR A 200 -18.10 2.07 20.09
CA TYR A 200 -17.69 3.30 19.41
C TYR A 200 -17.14 4.29 20.43
N VAL A 201 -15.99 4.84 20.15
CA VAL A 201 -15.34 5.84 21.04
C VAL A 201 -15.48 7.24 20.45
N ASN A 202 -14.91 7.49 19.27
CA ASN A 202 -15.01 8.76 18.54
C ASN A 202 -14.56 8.58 17.08
N GLU A 203 -14.63 9.65 16.28
CA GLU A 203 -14.27 9.63 14.85
C GLU A 203 -12.77 9.48 14.52
N GLN A 204 -11.90 9.44 15.53
CA GLN A 204 -10.45 9.27 15.37
C GLN A 204 -9.91 7.96 15.95
N THR A 205 -10.78 7.20 16.65
CA THR A 205 -10.38 5.99 17.38
C THR A 205 -11.07 4.78 16.79
N GLY A 206 -10.29 3.86 16.22
CA GLY A 206 -10.79 2.59 15.68
C GLY A 206 -10.49 1.39 16.59
N CYS A 207 -10.88 0.20 16.13
CA CYS A 207 -10.53 -1.06 16.77
C CYS A 207 -9.27 -1.62 16.09
N ALA A 208 -8.18 -1.76 16.86
CA ALA A 208 -6.91 -2.30 16.37
C ALA A 208 -6.80 -3.81 16.58
N ASP A 209 -7.42 -4.33 17.63
CA ASP A 209 -7.43 -5.76 17.92
C ASP A 209 -8.73 -6.18 18.61
N LEU A 210 -9.18 -7.41 18.33
CA LEU A 210 -10.44 -7.96 18.86
C LEU A 210 -10.32 -9.47 19.01
N VAL A 211 -10.63 -9.98 20.19
CA VAL A 211 -10.59 -11.42 20.49
C VAL A 211 -11.82 -11.85 21.27
N ALA A 212 -12.29 -13.09 21.05
CA ALA A 212 -13.33 -13.74 21.84
C ALA A 212 -12.72 -14.83 22.71
N GLU A 213 -13.32 -15.06 23.87
CA GLU A 213 -12.96 -16.17 24.76
C GLU A 213 -13.25 -17.51 24.06
N PRO A 214 -12.26 -18.38 23.90
CA PRO A 214 -12.44 -19.70 23.31
C PRO A 214 -13.51 -20.51 24.05
N GLY A 215 -14.51 -20.99 23.29
CA GLY A 215 -15.64 -21.72 23.85
C GLY A 215 -16.75 -20.88 24.49
N ASN A 216 -16.53 -19.59 24.72
CA ASN A 216 -17.52 -18.67 25.31
C ASN A 216 -17.54 -17.32 24.61
N PRO A 217 -18.15 -17.20 23.43
CA PRO A 217 -18.17 -15.97 22.64
C PRO A 217 -18.98 -14.82 23.28
N SER A 218 -19.57 -15.02 24.47
CA SER A 218 -20.15 -13.92 25.26
C SER A 218 -19.08 -13.00 25.83
N VAL A 219 -17.85 -13.50 26.04
CA VAL A 219 -16.73 -12.70 26.55
C VAL A 219 -15.83 -12.28 25.41
N LEU A 220 -15.64 -10.97 25.27
CA LEU A 220 -14.80 -10.36 24.22
C LEU A 220 -13.87 -9.32 24.86
N TYR A 221 -12.70 -9.16 24.24
CA TYR A 221 -11.78 -8.05 24.53
C TYR A 221 -11.48 -7.29 23.24
N ALA A 222 -11.41 -5.95 23.35
CA ALA A 222 -11.09 -5.08 22.23
C ALA A 222 -10.01 -4.07 22.61
N GLY A 223 -8.98 -3.95 21.78
CA GLY A 223 -8.02 -2.86 21.80
C GLY A 223 -8.48 -1.72 20.91
N THR A 224 -8.76 -0.55 21.49
CA THR A 224 -9.06 0.66 20.72
C THR A 224 -7.81 1.51 20.56
N TRP A 225 -7.67 2.16 19.42
CA TRP A 225 -6.49 2.92 19.06
C TRP A 225 -6.83 4.22 18.36
N ARG A 226 -6.40 5.34 18.94
CA ARG A 226 -6.41 6.62 18.26
C ARG A 226 -5.16 6.72 17.39
N LEU A 227 -5.38 6.82 16.09
CA LEU A 227 -4.33 6.96 15.09
C LEU A 227 -4.68 8.11 14.16
N ILE A 228 -3.73 9.02 13.94
CA ILE A 228 -3.84 10.09 12.96
C ILE A 228 -2.63 10.01 12.03
N ARG A 229 -2.88 9.92 10.72
CA ARG A 229 -1.85 10.00 9.70
C ARG A 229 -2.07 11.20 8.80
N THR A 230 -0.96 11.78 8.36
CA THR A 230 -0.89 12.82 7.34
C THR A 230 0.20 12.45 6.32
N PRO A 231 0.38 13.18 5.22
CA PRO A 231 1.51 12.93 4.31
C PRO A 231 2.89 13.01 4.97
N TYR A 232 3.02 13.73 6.06
CA TYR A 232 4.28 14.09 6.71
C TYR A 232 4.39 13.69 8.18
N SER A 233 3.39 13.05 8.76
CA SER A 233 3.42 12.68 10.19
C SER A 233 2.55 11.48 10.52
N LEU A 234 2.86 10.89 11.65
CA LEU A 234 2.09 9.88 12.36
C LEU A 234 1.90 10.33 13.80
N GLU A 235 0.67 10.22 14.34
CA GLU A 235 0.41 10.26 15.78
C GLU A 235 -0.19 8.93 16.21
N SER A 236 0.47 8.21 17.11
CA SER A 236 0.01 6.95 17.70
C SER A 236 -0.34 7.16 19.15
N GLY A 237 -1.62 6.97 19.48
CA GLY A 237 -2.11 7.07 20.86
C GLY A 237 -2.79 8.39 21.21
N GLY A 238 -3.43 8.39 22.34
CA GLY A 238 -4.18 9.52 22.88
C GLY A 238 -5.52 9.13 23.49
N GLU A 239 -6.37 10.12 23.72
CA GLU A 239 -7.70 9.91 24.27
C GLU A 239 -8.53 8.98 23.37
N GLY A 240 -9.10 7.93 23.99
CA GLY A 240 -9.85 6.89 23.31
C GLY A 240 -9.08 5.61 23.06
N SER A 241 -7.73 5.63 23.05
CA SER A 241 -6.95 4.38 23.06
C SER A 241 -7.10 3.66 24.39
N GLY A 242 -7.32 2.33 24.34
CA GLY A 242 -7.48 1.57 25.57
C GLY A 242 -7.93 0.13 25.35
N LEU A 243 -8.15 -0.55 26.47
CA LEU A 243 -8.58 -1.94 26.52
C LEU A 243 -10.01 -2.03 27.06
N TRP A 244 -10.86 -2.79 26.37
CA TRP A 244 -12.27 -2.95 26.67
C TRP A 244 -12.62 -4.42 26.84
N LYS A 245 -13.60 -4.72 27.71
CA LYS A 245 -14.15 -6.06 27.94
C LYS A 245 -15.66 -6.03 27.82
N SER A 246 -16.22 -7.00 27.11
CA SER A 246 -17.64 -7.35 27.10
C SER A 246 -17.84 -8.71 27.74
N THR A 247 -19.03 -8.94 28.35
CA THR A 247 -19.44 -10.22 28.94
C THR A 247 -20.84 -10.65 28.46
N ASP A 248 -21.39 -9.97 27.45
CA ASP A 248 -22.72 -10.16 26.92
C ASP A 248 -22.72 -10.31 25.36
N GLY A 249 -21.59 -10.79 24.82
CA GLY A 249 -21.45 -10.99 23.37
C GLY A 249 -21.30 -9.67 22.60
N GLY A 250 -20.74 -8.65 23.25
CA GLY A 250 -20.47 -7.36 22.65
C GLY A 250 -21.62 -6.38 22.66
N GLU A 251 -22.73 -6.67 23.38
CA GLU A 251 -23.84 -5.71 23.46
C GLU A 251 -23.49 -4.49 24.31
N THR A 252 -22.72 -4.72 25.41
CA THR A 252 -22.17 -3.66 26.26
C THR A 252 -20.67 -3.87 26.50
N TRP A 253 -19.95 -2.78 26.73
CA TRP A 253 -18.49 -2.79 26.90
C TRP A 253 -18.06 -1.98 28.13
N ASN A 254 -17.17 -2.56 28.93
CA ASN A 254 -16.53 -1.93 30.06
C ASN A 254 -15.09 -1.55 29.70
N ASN A 255 -14.73 -0.28 29.90
CA ASN A 255 -13.36 0.17 29.75
C ASN A 255 -12.54 -0.31 30.94
N ILE A 256 -11.54 -1.16 30.67
CA ILE A 256 -10.63 -1.74 31.69
C ILE A 256 -9.21 -1.19 31.60
N THR A 257 -8.98 -0.10 30.86
CA THR A 257 -7.68 0.54 30.68
C THR A 257 -7.02 0.93 32.01
N THR A 258 -7.82 1.22 33.03
CA THR A 258 -7.35 1.60 34.37
C THR A 258 -7.33 0.45 35.39
N ALA A 259 -7.47 -0.80 34.93
CA ALA A 259 -7.44 -1.97 35.78
C ALA A 259 -6.12 -2.05 36.60
N LYS A 260 -6.19 -2.64 37.81
CA LYS A 260 -5.04 -2.73 38.72
C LYS A 260 -3.82 -3.35 38.02
N GLY A 261 -2.67 -2.69 38.09
CA GLY A 261 -1.41 -3.17 37.55
C GLY A 261 -1.12 -2.71 36.12
N LEU A 262 -2.11 -2.20 35.35
CA LEU A 262 -1.89 -1.59 34.07
C LEU A 262 -1.23 -0.19 34.16
N PRO A 263 -0.44 0.21 33.15
CA PRO A 263 0.28 1.48 33.20
C PRO A 263 -0.66 2.67 33.05
N LYS A 264 -0.37 3.75 33.77
CA LYS A 264 -1.06 5.04 33.63
C LYS A 264 -0.47 5.85 32.46
N GLY A 265 -1.14 6.92 32.09
CA GLY A 265 -0.70 7.87 31.08
C GLY A 265 -1.31 7.57 29.70
N THR A 266 -0.67 8.09 28.64
CA THR A 266 -1.14 7.93 27.27
C THR A 266 -0.96 6.50 26.79
N TRP A 267 -2.02 5.93 26.22
CA TRP A 267 -2.00 4.65 25.54
C TRP A 267 -1.98 4.83 24.02
N GLY A 268 -1.23 4.00 23.35
CA GLY A 268 -1.25 3.82 21.91
C GLY A 268 -2.01 2.56 21.52
N ILE A 269 -1.45 1.80 20.58
CA ILE A 269 -2.02 0.53 20.14
C ILE A 269 -1.96 -0.55 21.23
N VAL A 270 -2.97 -1.43 21.22
CA VAL A 270 -3.09 -2.56 22.14
C VAL A 270 -3.39 -3.82 21.35
N GLY A 271 -2.54 -4.85 21.51
CA GLY A 271 -2.84 -6.22 21.09
C GLY A 271 -3.23 -7.06 22.30
N VAL A 272 -4.19 -7.97 22.15
CA VAL A 272 -4.72 -8.80 23.24
C VAL A 272 -4.90 -10.26 22.83
N ALA A 273 -4.59 -11.21 23.74
CA ALA A 273 -4.83 -12.64 23.52
C ALA A 273 -5.32 -13.31 24.79
N ILE A 274 -6.23 -14.28 24.65
CA ILE A 274 -6.74 -15.14 25.70
C ILE A 274 -6.09 -16.51 25.55
N ALA A 275 -5.58 -17.09 26.62
CA ALA A 275 -5.02 -18.44 26.59
C ALA A 275 -6.15 -19.48 26.47
N PRO A 276 -6.25 -20.26 25.36
CA PRO A 276 -7.38 -21.18 25.19
C PRO A 276 -7.44 -22.32 26.21
N SER A 277 -6.30 -22.74 26.77
CA SER A 277 -6.24 -23.77 27.81
C SER A 277 -6.55 -23.24 29.23
N ASN A 278 -6.61 -21.91 29.40
CA ASN A 278 -6.94 -21.25 30.66
C ASN A 278 -7.47 -19.84 30.39
N THR A 279 -8.77 -19.68 30.24
CA THR A 279 -9.38 -18.42 29.78
C THR A 279 -9.34 -17.28 30.81
N ASP A 280 -9.03 -17.54 32.05
CA ASP A 280 -8.70 -16.49 33.05
C ASP A 280 -7.34 -15.81 32.77
N LYS A 281 -6.47 -16.48 31.96
CA LYS A 281 -5.16 -15.97 31.61
C LYS A 281 -5.17 -15.22 30.31
N ILE A 282 -4.91 -13.92 30.41
CA ILE A 282 -4.98 -12.97 29.29
C ILE A 282 -3.66 -12.25 29.18
N TYR A 283 -3.19 -12.05 27.97
CA TYR A 283 -2.02 -11.27 27.65
C TYR A 283 -2.42 -10.01 26.89
N ALA A 284 -1.75 -8.88 27.19
CA ALA A 284 -1.90 -7.65 26.45
C ALA A 284 -0.53 -7.01 26.19
N ILE A 285 -0.22 -6.74 24.94
CA ILE A 285 0.96 -5.97 24.54
C ILE A 285 0.56 -4.52 24.32
N LEU A 286 1.24 -3.60 24.99
CA LEU A 286 0.82 -2.21 25.13
C LEU A 286 1.86 -1.23 24.60
N GLU A 287 1.44 -0.30 23.76
CA GLU A 287 2.18 0.93 23.46
C GLU A 287 1.87 1.98 24.54
N ASN A 288 2.85 2.23 25.40
CA ASN A 288 2.79 3.19 26.51
C ASN A 288 4.22 3.53 26.93
N ALA A 289 4.44 4.62 27.62
CA ALA A 289 5.76 4.98 28.16
C ALA A 289 6.34 3.89 29.09
N LYS A 290 5.46 3.14 29.77
CA LYS A 290 5.78 1.91 30.51
C LYS A 290 5.21 0.68 29.80
N GLY A 291 5.26 0.67 28.46
CA GLY A 291 4.73 -0.39 27.62
C GLY A 291 5.50 -1.70 27.77
N GLY A 292 4.87 -2.78 27.35
CA GLY A 292 5.39 -4.13 27.40
C GLY A 292 4.28 -5.16 27.26
N LEU A 293 4.62 -6.40 27.51
CA LEU A 293 3.66 -7.49 27.62
C LEU A 293 3.18 -7.61 29.08
N TYR A 294 1.90 -7.41 29.28
CA TYR A 294 1.21 -7.59 30.55
C TYR A 294 0.40 -8.89 30.55
N MET A 295 0.21 -9.50 31.68
CA MET A 295 -0.57 -10.71 31.89
C MET A 295 -1.54 -10.54 33.06
N SER A 296 -2.79 -10.95 32.84
CA SER A 296 -3.80 -11.16 33.87
C SER A 296 -3.99 -12.66 34.12
N ALA A 297 -4.25 -13.06 35.32
CA ALA A 297 -4.60 -14.43 35.72
C ALA A 297 -6.02 -14.53 36.32
N ASP A 298 -6.80 -13.44 36.21
CA ASP A 298 -8.12 -13.29 36.84
C ASP A 298 -9.15 -12.66 35.87
N GLY A 299 -9.04 -12.97 34.58
CA GLY A 299 -9.98 -12.49 33.57
C GLY A 299 -9.94 -10.99 33.35
N GLY A 300 -8.77 -10.35 33.54
CA GLY A 300 -8.55 -8.93 33.26
C GLY A 300 -8.84 -7.99 34.45
N GLN A 301 -9.07 -8.50 35.65
CA GLN A 301 -9.30 -7.68 36.85
C GLN A 301 -8.00 -7.05 37.37
N SER A 302 -6.90 -7.80 37.31
CA SER A 302 -5.57 -7.31 37.67
C SER A 302 -4.50 -7.80 36.71
N TRP A 303 -3.42 -7.02 36.55
CA TRP A 303 -2.39 -7.23 35.56
C TRP A 303 -0.98 -7.14 36.17
N THR A 304 -0.07 -7.91 35.59
CA THR A 304 1.36 -7.90 35.96
C THR A 304 2.21 -7.78 34.71
N LEU A 305 3.17 -6.87 34.67
CA LEU A 305 4.16 -6.76 33.62
C LEU A 305 5.01 -8.04 33.57
N GLN A 306 5.02 -8.72 32.44
CA GLN A 306 5.84 -9.90 32.20
C GLN A 306 7.19 -9.51 31.59
N SER A 307 7.16 -8.68 30.53
CA SER A 307 8.36 -8.25 29.84
C SER A 307 8.22 -6.85 29.29
N SER A 308 9.28 -6.05 29.39
CA SER A 308 9.45 -4.77 28.71
C SER A 308 10.48 -4.83 27.59
N ASP A 309 10.86 -6.04 27.15
CA ASP A 309 11.83 -6.25 26.06
C ASP A 309 11.42 -5.47 24.83
N ASN A 310 12.36 -4.70 24.28
CA ASN A 310 12.10 -3.90 23.11
C ASN A 310 11.89 -4.76 21.84
N ASN A 311 12.44 -5.98 21.80
CA ASN A 311 12.29 -6.88 20.65
C ASN A 311 10.85 -7.34 20.39
N ILE A 312 9.96 -7.28 21.39
CA ILE A 312 8.53 -7.60 21.20
C ILE A 312 7.65 -6.38 20.97
N ARG A 313 8.19 -5.15 21.01
CA ARG A 313 7.41 -3.92 20.92
C ARG A 313 8.05 -2.83 20.04
N GLN A 314 9.00 -3.19 19.17
CA GLN A 314 9.57 -2.26 18.20
C GLN A 314 8.47 -1.74 17.29
N ARG A 315 8.54 -0.45 16.88
CA ARG A 315 7.60 0.17 15.94
C ARG A 315 6.15 -0.18 16.27
N ALA A 316 5.71 0.14 17.49
CA ALA A 316 4.45 -0.32 18.05
C ALA A 316 3.23 -0.10 17.14
N TRP A 317 3.18 1.03 16.43
CA TRP A 317 2.13 1.34 15.44
C TRP A 317 2.08 0.38 14.24
N TYR A 318 3.13 -0.41 14.00
CA TYR A 318 3.26 -1.31 12.85
C TYR A 318 3.06 -2.77 13.20
N TYR A 319 3.30 -3.13 14.46
CA TYR A 319 3.16 -4.49 14.99
C TYR A 319 2.14 -4.54 16.12
N SER A 320 2.55 -5.00 17.33
CA SER A 320 1.74 -5.06 18.55
C SER A 320 0.63 -6.10 18.53
N LYS A 321 0.97 -7.30 18.05
CA LYS A 321 0.14 -8.50 18.18
C LYS A 321 0.75 -9.47 19.19
N VAL A 322 -0.11 -10.24 19.85
CA VAL A 322 0.26 -11.33 20.77
C VAL A 322 -0.66 -12.53 20.52
N PHE A 323 -0.10 -13.73 20.58
CA PHE A 323 -0.84 -14.98 20.41
C PHE A 323 -0.41 -15.99 21.45
N VAL A 324 -1.31 -16.91 21.83
CA VAL A 324 -1.05 -17.94 22.84
C VAL A 324 -1.34 -19.30 22.21
N ASP A 325 -0.45 -20.26 22.49
CA ASP A 325 -0.65 -21.65 22.06
C ASP A 325 -1.96 -22.22 22.64
N PRO A 326 -2.75 -22.94 21.87
CA PRO A 326 -4.05 -23.42 22.30
C PRO A 326 -3.99 -24.47 23.44
N LYS A 327 -2.86 -25.15 23.60
CA LYS A 327 -2.68 -26.24 24.59
C LYS A 327 -1.77 -25.84 25.76
N ASN A 328 -1.01 -24.76 25.61
CA ASN A 328 -0.03 -24.32 26.62
C ASN A 328 -0.13 -22.80 26.87
N GLU A 329 -0.78 -22.43 27.94
CA GLU A 329 -0.98 -21.04 28.37
C GLU A 329 0.33 -20.22 28.59
N ASN A 330 1.49 -20.88 28.69
CA ASN A 330 2.80 -20.26 28.88
C ASN A 330 3.60 -20.14 27.58
N LEU A 331 3.11 -20.74 26.48
CA LEU A 331 3.72 -20.61 25.16
C LEU A 331 3.08 -19.44 24.44
N VAL A 332 3.84 -18.32 24.36
CA VAL A 332 3.36 -17.02 23.86
C VAL A 332 4.20 -16.60 22.67
N TYR A 333 3.54 -16.10 21.63
CA TYR A 333 4.16 -15.57 20.43
C TYR A 333 3.89 -14.05 20.33
N CYS A 334 4.94 -13.28 20.04
CA CYS A 334 4.86 -11.86 19.75
C CYS A 334 5.48 -11.61 18.37
N PRO A 335 4.67 -11.61 17.29
CA PRO A 335 5.12 -11.17 15.96
C PRO A 335 5.62 -9.74 16.02
N ASN A 336 6.81 -9.50 15.46
CA ASN A 336 7.45 -8.19 15.37
C ASN A 336 8.47 -8.23 14.23
N VAL A 337 9.51 -7.38 14.22
CA VAL A 337 10.63 -7.48 13.28
C VAL A 337 11.14 -8.92 13.22
N ASN A 338 11.35 -9.55 14.39
CA ASN A 338 11.59 -10.97 14.51
C ASN A 338 10.32 -11.69 15.01
N PHE A 339 10.14 -12.95 14.63
CA PHE A 339 9.11 -13.81 15.20
C PHE A 339 9.55 -14.28 16.58
N MET A 340 9.01 -13.65 17.64
CA MET A 340 9.44 -13.86 19.01
C MET A 340 8.54 -14.87 19.73
N LYS A 341 9.15 -15.80 20.46
CA LYS A 341 8.48 -16.92 21.14
C LYS A 341 8.95 -17.00 22.59
N SER A 342 8.02 -17.12 23.53
CA SER A 342 8.23 -17.34 24.95
C SER A 342 7.67 -18.69 25.36
N ARG A 343 8.36 -19.40 26.26
CA ARG A 343 7.91 -20.66 26.87
C ARG A 343 7.64 -20.56 28.36
N ASP A 344 7.78 -19.37 28.95
CA ASP A 344 7.68 -19.09 30.39
C ASP A 344 6.61 -18.04 30.73
N GLY A 345 5.58 -17.93 29.88
CA GLY A 345 4.47 -17.01 30.11
C GLY A 345 4.83 -15.56 29.79
N GLY A 346 5.70 -15.33 28.83
CA GLY A 346 6.06 -14.00 28.35
C GLY A 346 7.14 -13.28 29.16
N LYS A 347 7.87 -14.00 30.02
CA LYS A 347 8.95 -13.41 30.84
C LYS A 347 10.24 -13.27 30.02
N THR A 348 10.57 -14.29 29.22
CA THR A 348 11.73 -14.29 28.33
C THR A 348 11.30 -14.69 26.92
N PHE A 349 11.99 -14.16 25.90
CA PHE A 349 11.69 -14.39 24.50
C PHE A 349 12.93 -14.85 23.74
N GLN A 350 12.71 -15.73 22.76
CA GLN A 350 13.70 -16.16 21.79
C GLN A 350 13.17 -15.90 20.38
N SER A 351 14.04 -15.51 19.48
CA SER A 351 13.69 -15.38 18.05
C SER A 351 13.59 -16.76 17.42
N VAL A 352 12.52 -16.98 16.66
CA VAL A 352 12.33 -18.14 15.79
C VAL A 352 12.68 -17.71 14.37
N ARG A 353 13.44 -18.53 13.66
CA ARG A 353 13.81 -18.25 12.27
C ARG A 353 12.62 -18.48 11.35
N THR A 354 12.25 -17.47 10.60
CA THR A 354 11.24 -17.47 9.54
C THR A 354 11.87 -17.18 8.19
N PRO A 355 11.23 -17.51 7.08
CA PRO A 355 11.75 -17.18 5.74
C PRO A 355 11.88 -15.68 5.48
N HIS A 356 11.04 -14.85 6.08
CA HIS A 356 11.10 -13.39 6.00
C HIS A 356 10.88 -12.77 7.39
N GLY A 357 11.22 -11.49 7.57
CA GLY A 357 10.99 -10.72 8.80
C GLY A 357 9.71 -9.88 8.76
N ASP A 358 9.52 -9.06 9.79
CA ASP A 358 8.42 -8.11 9.90
C ASP A 358 7.03 -8.77 9.90
N HIS A 359 6.71 -9.45 11.01
CA HIS A 359 5.54 -10.30 11.15
C HIS A 359 4.32 -9.54 11.67
N HIS A 360 3.15 -9.80 11.08
CA HIS A 360 1.92 -9.04 11.32
C HIS A 360 0.77 -9.84 11.89
N ASP A 361 0.63 -11.11 11.49
CA ASP A 361 -0.48 -11.94 11.93
C ASP A 361 -0.06 -13.41 12.05
N LEU A 362 -0.77 -14.16 12.88
CA LEU A 362 -0.53 -15.57 13.14
C LEU A 362 -1.84 -16.29 13.40
N TRP A 363 -2.09 -17.36 12.66
CA TRP A 363 -3.15 -18.30 13.00
C TRP A 363 -2.53 -19.62 13.47
N ILE A 364 -3.04 -20.16 14.60
CA ILE A 364 -2.62 -21.45 15.19
C ILE A 364 -3.84 -22.35 15.25
N ASP A 365 -3.69 -23.60 14.83
CA ASP A 365 -4.78 -24.58 14.88
C ASP A 365 -5.19 -24.84 16.36
N PRO A 366 -6.45 -24.61 16.74
CA PRO A 366 -6.92 -24.83 18.11
C PRO A 366 -6.77 -26.27 18.60
N GLU A 367 -6.68 -27.24 17.71
CA GLU A 367 -6.53 -28.67 18.02
C GLU A 367 -5.06 -29.11 18.01
N ASP A 368 -4.20 -28.45 17.25
CA ASP A 368 -2.78 -28.79 17.06
C ASP A 368 -1.89 -27.56 16.95
N GLY A 369 -1.28 -27.12 18.06
CA GLY A 369 -0.39 -25.98 18.12
C GLY A 369 0.84 -26.04 17.21
N LYS A 370 1.11 -27.19 16.56
CA LYS A 370 2.19 -27.32 15.57
C LYS A 370 1.81 -26.82 14.19
N ARG A 371 0.50 -26.82 13.87
CA ARG A 371 -0.04 -26.36 12.60
C ARG A 371 -0.35 -24.89 12.70
N MET A 372 0.37 -24.06 11.91
CA MET A 372 0.20 -22.62 11.93
C MET A 372 0.50 -21.98 10.58
N ILE A 373 0.04 -20.76 10.41
CA ILE A 373 0.41 -19.88 9.30
C ILE A 373 0.72 -18.49 9.84
N VAL A 374 1.83 -17.90 9.38
CA VAL A 374 2.26 -16.54 9.72
C VAL A 374 2.16 -15.63 8.50
N ALA A 375 1.79 -14.36 8.72
CA ALA A 375 1.86 -13.27 7.76
C ALA A 375 3.04 -12.36 8.10
N ASP A 376 3.81 -11.97 7.06
CA ASP A 376 4.93 -11.04 7.18
C ASP A 376 5.10 -10.18 5.91
N ASP A 377 6.15 -9.35 5.87
CA ASP A 377 6.43 -8.48 4.73
C ASP A 377 6.92 -9.23 3.48
N GLY A 378 7.18 -10.53 3.58
CA GLY A 378 7.50 -11.43 2.46
C GLY A 378 6.31 -12.26 1.97
N GLY A 379 5.16 -12.25 2.67
CA GLY A 379 3.98 -13.00 2.29
C GLY A 379 3.35 -13.80 3.42
N ALA A 380 3.02 -15.08 3.16
CA ALA A 380 2.50 -15.98 4.19
C ALA A 380 3.19 -17.34 4.12
N GLN A 381 3.56 -17.89 5.27
CA GLN A 381 4.27 -19.15 5.36
C GLN A 381 3.58 -20.10 6.34
N VAL A 382 3.50 -21.36 5.97
CA VAL A 382 2.85 -22.44 6.72
C VAL A 382 3.90 -23.29 7.42
N SER A 383 3.61 -23.65 8.67
CA SER A 383 4.39 -24.60 9.46
C SER A 383 3.51 -25.70 10.00
N PHE A 384 4.06 -26.92 10.15
CA PHE A 384 3.44 -28.09 10.76
C PHE A 384 4.25 -28.65 11.96
N ASP A 385 5.21 -27.88 12.44
CA ASP A 385 6.14 -28.32 13.50
C ASP A 385 6.46 -27.21 14.53
N GLU A 386 5.45 -26.38 14.87
CA GLU A 386 5.54 -25.27 15.84
C GLU A 386 6.54 -24.17 15.41
N GLY A 387 6.68 -23.95 14.09
CA GLY A 387 7.55 -22.91 13.53
C GLY A 387 9.01 -23.31 13.38
N ASN A 388 9.36 -24.59 13.47
CA ASN A 388 10.75 -25.02 13.23
C ASN A 388 11.08 -25.06 11.74
N ASN A 389 10.11 -25.37 10.90
CA ASN A 389 10.22 -25.29 9.43
C ASN A 389 9.01 -24.59 8.84
N TRP A 390 9.20 -23.89 7.72
CA TRP A 390 8.20 -23.08 7.05
C TRP A 390 8.17 -23.35 5.54
N SER A 391 6.99 -23.17 4.93
CA SER A 391 6.87 -23.16 3.47
C SER A 391 7.58 -21.95 2.86
N SER A 392 7.82 -22.00 1.53
CA SER A 392 8.43 -20.90 0.80
C SER A 392 7.47 -19.72 0.59
N TYR A 393 8.00 -18.52 0.49
CA TYR A 393 7.32 -17.33 -0.03
C TYR A 393 7.69 -17.04 -1.52
N MET A 394 8.56 -17.84 -2.11
CA MET A 394 9.00 -17.72 -3.52
C MET A 394 8.00 -18.35 -4.51
N ASN A 395 6.78 -18.61 -4.08
CA ASN A 395 5.68 -19.14 -4.89
C ASN A 395 4.42 -18.23 -4.87
N GLN A 396 4.59 -16.96 -4.44
CA GLN A 396 3.51 -15.99 -4.27
C GLN A 396 3.78 -14.77 -5.15
N PRO A 397 3.04 -14.53 -6.25
CA PRO A 397 3.25 -13.35 -7.10
C PRO A 397 2.56 -12.11 -6.51
N THR A 398 2.97 -11.73 -5.28
CA THR A 398 2.39 -10.61 -4.53
C THR A 398 3.38 -9.48 -4.28
N SER A 399 4.47 -9.41 -5.07
CA SER A 399 5.47 -8.35 -4.98
C SER A 399 4.85 -6.96 -5.04
N GLN A 400 5.29 -6.09 -4.13
CA GLN A 400 4.93 -4.68 -4.10
C GLN A 400 6.05 -3.86 -4.75
N LEU A 401 5.79 -3.31 -5.94
CA LEU A 401 6.76 -2.59 -6.74
C LEU A 401 6.45 -1.10 -6.76
N TYR A 402 7.47 -0.24 -6.79
CA TYR A 402 7.31 1.20 -6.75
C TYR A 402 7.36 1.85 -8.13
N ARG A 403 8.51 1.73 -8.79
CA ARG A 403 8.78 2.37 -10.09
C ARG A 403 9.36 1.34 -11.04
N VAL A 404 9.13 1.54 -12.33
CA VAL A 404 9.57 0.60 -13.37
C VAL A 404 10.35 1.34 -14.45
N SER A 405 11.46 0.74 -14.85
CA SER A 405 12.27 1.16 -16.00
C SER A 405 12.70 -0.07 -16.82
N THR A 406 13.38 0.17 -17.92
CA THR A 406 13.86 -0.90 -18.82
C THR A 406 15.28 -0.65 -19.27
N ASP A 407 16.03 -1.72 -19.59
CA ASP A 407 17.31 -1.63 -20.24
C ASP A 407 17.20 -1.75 -21.78
N ASN A 408 18.36 -1.75 -22.47
CA ASN A 408 18.48 -1.89 -23.91
C ASN A 408 19.04 -3.26 -24.35
N SER A 409 18.97 -4.29 -23.50
CA SER A 409 19.34 -5.65 -23.89
C SER A 409 18.27 -6.30 -24.79
N PHE A 410 18.57 -7.48 -25.32
CA PHE A 410 17.60 -8.30 -26.04
C PHE A 410 17.62 -9.76 -25.56
N PRO A 411 16.48 -10.31 -25.08
CA PRO A 411 15.28 -9.57 -24.68
C PRO A 411 15.63 -8.49 -23.64
N TYR A 412 14.91 -7.36 -23.68
CA TYR A 412 15.14 -6.31 -22.69
C TYR A 412 14.76 -6.77 -21.28
N ARG A 413 15.36 -6.15 -20.27
CA ARG A 413 15.04 -6.42 -18.89
C ARG A 413 14.24 -5.26 -18.33
N ILE A 414 13.36 -5.58 -17.38
CA ILE A 414 12.55 -4.65 -16.61
C ILE A 414 13.20 -4.55 -15.24
N LEU A 415 13.37 -3.32 -14.75
CA LEU A 415 14.01 -3.00 -13.48
C LEU A 415 13.01 -2.36 -12.54
N ALA A 416 12.98 -2.81 -11.30
CA ALA A 416 12.11 -2.27 -10.25
C ALA A 416 12.70 -2.50 -8.86
N ALA A 417 12.24 -1.73 -7.86
CA ALA A 417 12.47 -1.99 -6.46
C ALA A 417 11.22 -2.63 -5.84
N GLN A 418 11.40 -3.72 -5.09
CA GLN A 418 10.33 -4.37 -4.35
C GLN A 418 10.43 -4.02 -2.87
N GLN A 419 9.35 -3.50 -2.32
CA GLN A 419 9.21 -3.18 -0.91
C GLN A 419 9.62 -4.36 -0.02
N ASP A 420 10.37 -4.10 1.03
CA ASP A 420 10.87 -5.03 2.05
C ASP A 420 11.71 -6.21 1.51
N ASN A 421 12.11 -6.11 0.24
CA ASN A 421 12.95 -7.07 -0.43
C ASN A 421 14.12 -6.35 -1.13
N SER A 422 14.55 -6.82 -2.28
CA SER A 422 15.61 -6.20 -3.08
C SER A 422 15.04 -5.54 -4.33
N THR A 423 15.82 -4.69 -4.96
CA THR A 423 15.66 -4.39 -6.38
C THR A 423 15.75 -5.68 -7.22
N LEU A 424 15.22 -5.62 -8.40
CA LEU A 424 15.30 -6.70 -9.38
C LEU A 424 15.47 -6.17 -10.80
N ARG A 425 16.10 -6.97 -11.63
CA ARG A 425 16.03 -6.88 -13.09
C ARG A 425 15.55 -8.21 -13.64
N ILE A 426 14.46 -8.22 -14.38
CA ILE A 426 13.78 -9.41 -14.87
C ILE A 426 13.65 -9.34 -16.39
N ARG A 427 13.88 -10.45 -17.09
CA ARG A 427 13.74 -10.53 -18.55
C ARG A 427 12.28 -10.34 -18.96
N SER A 428 12.03 -9.55 -20.01
CA SER A 428 10.68 -9.40 -20.59
C SER A 428 10.17 -10.69 -21.25
N ALA A 429 11.08 -11.50 -21.75
CA ALA A 429 10.82 -12.79 -22.38
C ALA A 429 11.97 -13.77 -22.18
N THR A 430 11.68 -15.06 -22.25
CA THR A 430 12.64 -16.17 -22.18
C THR A 430 12.34 -17.18 -23.29
N TYR A 431 13.28 -18.07 -23.55
CA TYR A 431 13.05 -19.20 -24.46
C TYR A 431 12.14 -20.29 -23.85
N GLY A 432 11.91 -20.26 -22.53
CA GLY A 432 10.96 -21.14 -21.84
C GLY A 432 9.51 -20.69 -22.02
N SER A 433 8.60 -21.52 -21.52
CA SER A 433 7.16 -21.22 -21.58
C SER A 433 6.71 -20.15 -20.57
N TYR A 434 7.54 -19.85 -19.56
CA TYR A 434 7.26 -18.89 -18.48
C TYR A 434 8.57 -18.41 -17.85
N ILE A 435 8.51 -17.24 -17.22
CA ILE A 435 9.62 -16.64 -16.45
C ILE A 435 9.79 -17.41 -15.14
N THR A 436 11.03 -17.73 -14.80
CA THR A 436 11.44 -18.46 -13.60
C THR A 436 12.39 -17.63 -12.74
N GLU A 437 12.84 -18.17 -11.60
CA GLU A 437 13.84 -17.53 -10.75
C GLU A 437 15.20 -17.35 -11.45
N GLN A 438 15.49 -18.11 -12.50
CA GLN A 438 16.71 -17.98 -13.31
C GLN A 438 16.65 -16.79 -14.29
N ASP A 439 15.47 -16.21 -14.51
CA ASP A 439 15.26 -15.13 -15.47
C ASP A 439 15.33 -13.74 -14.83
N TRP A 440 15.60 -13.67 -13.53
CA TRP A 440 15.78 -12.39 -12.83
C TRP A 440 16.89 -12.49 -11.77
N ASP A 441 17.49 -11.36 -11.45
CA ASP A 441 18.51 -11.20 -10.43
C ASP A 441 18.36 -9.89 -9.68
N VAL A 442 18.99 -9.81 -8.51
CA VAL A 442 19.10 -8.60 -7.70
C VAL A 442 20.00 -7.60 -8.41
N THR A 443 19.72 -6.31 -8.29
CA THR A 443 20.53 -5.26 -8.92
C THR A 443 20.84 -4.11 -7.95
N ALA A 444 21.32 -2.96 -8.46
CA ALA A 444 21.66 -1.77 -7.65
C ALA A 444 20.47 -1.24 -6.88
N GLY A 445 20.72 -0.59 -5.75
CA GLY A 445 19.69 -0.07 -4.84
C GLY A 445 19.25 -1.09 -3.80
N SER A 446 18.05 -0.91 -3.28
CA SER A 446 17.43 -1.81 -2.30
C SER A 446 15.89 -1.79 -2.44
N GLU A 447 15.17 -1.83 -1.33
CA GLU A 447 13.72 -2.05 -1.27
C GLU A 447 12.85 -0.89 -1.81
N SER A 448 13.40 0.29 -1.99
CA SER A 448 12.66 1.48 -2.42
C SER A 448 13.42 2.23 -3.52
N GLY A 449 12.73 3.14 -4.20
CA GLY A 449 13.34 4.04 -5.16
C GLY A 449 13.22 3.62 -6.61
N TYR A 450 13.84 4.43 -7.43
CA TYR A 450 13.98 4.17 -8.86
C TYR A 450 15.22 3.30 -9.11
N VAL A 451 15.15 2.48 -10.16
CA VAL A 451 16.28 1.68 -10.66
C VAL A 451 16.39 1.95 -12.15
N VAL A 452 17.57 2.33 -12.64
CA VAL A 452 17.78 2.64 -14.06
C VAL A 452 19.07 2.04 -14.57
N ALA A 453 19.05 1.46 -15.77
CA ALA A 453 20.24 0.96 -16.44
C ALA A 453 20.93 2.08 -17.21
N ASP A 454 22.26 2.00 -17.35
CA ASP A 454 23.00 2.86 -18.27
C ASP A 454 22.48 2.65 -19.71
N PRO A 455 22.13 3.73 -20.43
CA PRO A 455 21.56 3.60 -21.77
C PRO A 455 22.48 2.94 -22.80
N THR A 456 23.80 2.96 -22.54
CA THR A 456 24.83 2.43 -23.44
C THR A 456 25.39 1.06 -23.01
N ASN A 457 25.21 0.71 -21.74
CA ASN A 457 25.72 -0.54 -21.18
C ASN A 457 24.71 -1.13 -20.16
N PRO A 458 23.85 -2.08 -20.54
CA PRO A 458 22.82 -2.64 -19.68
C PRO A 458 23.34 -3.45 -18.47
N ASP A 459 24.66 -3.70 -18.39
CA ASP A 459 25.26 -4.35 -17.23
C ASP A 459 25.58 -3.34 -16.10
N ILE A 460 25.55 -2.04 -16.38
CA ILE A 460 25.69 -0.99 -15.39
C ILE A 460 24.29 -0.53 -14.97
N VAL A 461 23.98 -0.63 -13.68
CA VAL A 461 22.68 -0.26 -13.12
C VAL A 461 22.87 0.70 -11.95
N TYR A 462 21.99 1.69 -11.87
CA TYR A 462 21.91 2.65 -10.77
C TYR A 462 20.61 2.44 -10.03
N GLY A 463 20.67 2.36 -8.70
CA GLY A 463 19.49 2.09 -7.90
C GLY A 463 19.48 2.90 -6.61
N GLY A 464 18.31 3.49 -6.32
CA GLY A 464 18.04 4.24 -5.10
C GLY A 464 17.58 3.35 -3.95
N ASN A 465 17.66 3.92 -2.75
CA ASN A 465 17.04 3.39 -1.54
C ASN A 465 16.63 4.59 -0.66
N TYR A 466 15.75 4.37 0.31
CA TYR A 466 15.31 5.45 1.22
C TYR A 466 16.49 6.22 1.81
N GLY A 467 16.24 7.48 2.24
CA GLY A 467 17.27 8.32 2.83
C GLY A 467 18.29 8.88 1.85
N GLY A 468 18.06 8.78 0.53
CA GLY A 468 18.99 9.31 -0.48
C GLY A 468 20.18 8.39 -0.76
N TYR A 469 20.17 7.16 -0.26
CA TYR A 469 21.19 6.17 -0.62
C TYR A 469 21.06 5.81 -2.10
N LEU A 470 22.17 5.89 -2.82
CA LEU A 470 22.26 5.60 -4.25
C LEU A 470 23.50 4.75 -4.53
N SER A 471 23.33 3.68 -5.27
CA SER A 471 24.42 2.78 -5.66
C SER A 471 24.49 2.59 -7.17
N ARG A 472 25.70 2.26 -7.65
CA ARG A 472 26.02 1.83 -9.00
C ARG A 472 26.60 0.41 -8.95
N LEU A 473 25.96 -0.52 -9.63
CA LEU A 473 26.39 -1.90 -9.73
C LEU A 473 26.83 -2.20 -11.17
N ASP A 474 28.01 -2.81 -11.30
CA ASP A 474 28.48 -3.44 -12.54
C ASP A 474 28.24 -4.95 -12.44
N HIS A 475 27.30 -5.47 -13.21
CA HIS A 475 26.96 -6.89 -13.21
C HIS A 475 28.03 -7.81 -13.81
N LYS A 476 28.97 -7.27 -14.58
CA LYS A 476 30.09 -8.07 -15.12
C LYS A 476 31.16 -8.34 -14.06
N THR A 477 31.46 -7.34 -13.26
CA THR A 477 32.52 -7.40 -12.26
C THR A 477 32.02 -7.72 -10.86
N GLY A 478 30.70 -7.43 -10.58
CA GLY A 478 30.11 -7.47 -9.26
C GLY A 478 30.45 -6.23 -8.41
N GLU A 479 31.16 -5.23 -8.98
CA GLU A 479 31.50 -3.99 -8.25
C GLU A 479 30.22 -3.20 -7.93
N ASN A 480 29.97 -2.99 -6.64
CA ASN A 480 28.88 -2.15 -6.15
C ASN A 480 29.44 -0.94 -5.40
N ARG A 481 29.25 0.24 -5.93
CA ARG A 481 29.79 1.50 -5.42
C ARG A 481 28.68 2.41 -4.94
N ALA A 482 28.82 2.94 -3.71
CA ALA A 482 27.97 4.01 -3.21
C ALA A 482 28.27 5.33 -3.94
N ILE A 483 27.24 5.99 -4.43
CA ILE A 483 27.32 7.22 -5.21
C ILE A 483 26.31 8.28 -4.75
N SER A 484 25.84 8.21 -3.49
CA SER A 484 24.87 9.14 -2.94
C SER A 484 25.29 10.59 -3.15
N VAL A 485 24.32 11.45 -3.47
CA VAL A 485 24.56 12.89 -3.69
C VAL A 485 25.17 13.56 -2.46
N TRP A 486 24.69 13.15 -1.28
CA TRP A 486 25.17 13.63 0.01
C TRP A 486 25.21 12.47 1.00
N PRO A 487 26.36 12.22 1.67
CA PRO A 487 26.54 11.07 2.55
C PRO A 487 25.98 11.32 3.95
N ASP A 488 24.67 11.49 4.05
CA ASP A 488 23.98 11.69 5.32
C ASP A 488 23.25 10.40 5.73
N ASN A 489 23.12 10.16 7.04
CA ASN A 489 22.30 9.07 7.56
C ASN A 489 21.02 9.64 8.18
N PRO A 490 19.90 9.58 7.48
CA PRO A 490 18.65 10.19 7.94
C PRO A 490 17.92 9.38 9.00
N MET A 491 18.30 8.13 9.22
CA MET A 491 17.60 7.23 10.14
C MET A 491 17.61 7.75 11.58
N GLY A 492 16.44 7.83 12.20
CA GLY A 492 16.28 8.32 13.56
C GLY A 492 16.14 9.86 13.68
N ALA A 493 16.16 10.60 12.58
CA ALA A 493 16.01 12.06 12.55
C ALA A 493 14.76 12.50 11.79
N GLY A 494 14.24 13.69 12.12
CA GLY A 494 13.27 14.39 11.27
C GLY A 494 13.93 15.00 10.04
N ALA A 495 13.15 15.33 9.03
CA ALA A 495 13.66 15.95 7.81
C ALA A 495 14.18 17.37 8.01
N ASP A 496 13.83 18.03 9.11
CA ASP A 496 14.21 19.41 9.48
C ASP A 496 15.71 19.59 9.72
N VAL A 497 16.42 18.54 10.14
CA VAL A 497 17.87 18.59 10.41
C VAL A 497 18.73 18.20 9.21
N LEU A 498 18.14 17.69 8.13
CA LEU A 498 18.87 17.22 6.95
C LEU A 498 19.29 18.38 6.05
N LYS A 499 20.49 18.28 5.47
CA LYS A 499 20.95 19.23 4.44
C LYS A 499 20.12 19.10 3.17
N PHE A 500 19.85 17.86 2.72
CA PHE A 500 18.98 17.55 1.61
C PHE A 500 17.95 16.51 2.04
N ARG A 501 16.71 16.69 1.61
CA ARG A 501 15.61 15.79 1.87
C ARG A 501 15.38 14.91 0.65
N PHE A 502 15.40 13.60 0.84
CA PHE A 502 15.08 12.61 -0.19
C PHE A 502 13.83 11.83 0.21
N GLN A 503 12.91 11.68 -0.71
CA GLN A 503 11.71 10.88 -0.51
C GLN A 503 12.05 9.39 -0.47
N TRP A 504 11.16 8.57 0.06
CA TRP A 504 11.29 7.11 0.12
C TRP A 504 11.68 6.50 -1.24
N ASN A 505 11.04 6.95 -2.33
CA ASN A 505 11.33 6.55 -3.70
C ASN A 505 11.67 7.79 -4.57
N PHE A 506 12.78 8.45 -4.23
CA PHE A 506 13.24 9.65 -4.93
C PHE A 506 13.61 9.38 -6.39
N PRO A 507 13.34 10.34 -7.31
CA PRO A 507 13.61 10.17 -8.74
C PRO A 507 15.10 10.09 -9.08
N ILE A 508 15.46 9.10 -9.93
CA ILE A 508 16.69 9.06 -10.70
C ILE A 508 16.35 8.73 -12.16
N PHE A 509 16.98 9.39 -13.13
CA PHE A 509 16.75 9.16 -14.55
C PHE A 509 17.89 9.68 -15.41
N PHE A 510 18.09 9.05 -16.57
CA PHE A 510 19.05 9.52 -17.57
C PHE A 510 18.44 10.56 -18.50
N SER A 511 19.29 11.50 -18.96
CA SER A 511 18.94 12.42 -20.05
C SER A 511 18.69 11.64 -21.35
N PRO A 512 17.57 11.88 -22.05
CA PRO A 512 17.35 11.29 -23.38
C PRO A 512 18.30 11.87 -24.44
N HIS A 513 18.99 13.00 -24.17
CA HIS A 513 19.89 13.71 -25.08
C HIS A 513 21.38 13.48 -24.78
N ASN A 514 21.70 13.02 -23.57
CA ASN A 514 23.09 12.73 -23.16
C ASN A 514 23.14 11.46 -22.32
N PRO A 515 23.56 10.32 -22.87
CA PRO A 515 23.53 9.04 -22.15
C PRO A 515 24.48 8.99 -20.94
N LYS A 516 25.41 9.93 -20.80
CA LYS A 516 26.29 10.05 -19.62
C LYS A 516 25.65 10.84 -18.47
N ARG A 517 24.58 11.60 -18.75
CA ARG A 517 23.98 12.49 -17.78
C ARG A 517 22.90 11.78 -16.99
N LEU A 518 23.16 11.55 -15.71
CA LEU A 518 22.23 11.00 -14.74
C LEU A 518 21.76 12.13 -13.82
N TYR A 519 20.45 12.22 -13.61
CA TYR A 519 19.82 13.12 -12.66
C TYR A 519 19.39 12.38 -11.39
N CYS A 520 19.42 13.10 -10.25
CA CYS A 520 18.92 12.64 -8.96
C CYS A 520 18.16 13.79 -8.28
N ALA A 521 16.98 13.51 -7.74
CA ALA A 521 16.12 14.53 -7.14
C ALA A 521 15.91 14.29 -5.64
N GLY A 522 16.23 15.30 -4.82
CA GLY A 522 15.83 15.45 -3.43
C GLY A 522 14.85 16.60 -3.29
N ASN A 523 15.08 17.54 -2.36
CA ASN A 523 14.38 18.83 -2.40
C ASN A 523 14.94 19.77 -3.49
N ALA A 524 16.10 19.44 -4.03
CA ALA A 524 16.72 20.05 -5.21
C ALA A 524 17.05 19.00 -6.25
N LEU A 525 17.31 19.42 -7.50
CA LEU A 525 17.72 18.53 -8.58
C LEU A 525 19.26 18.56 -8.73
N PHE A 526 19.85 17.38 -8.84
CA PHE A 526 21.28 17.15 -8.99
C PHE A 526 21.58 16.41 -10.30
N MET A 527 22.79 16.58 -10.81
CA MET A 527 23.26 16.00 -12.06
C MET A 527 24.69 15.46 -11.89
N THR A 528 24.97 14.32 -12.51
CA THR A 528 26.33 13.79 -12.72
C THR A 528 26.54 13.40 -14.19
N GLU A 529 27.79 13.54 -14.69
CA GLU A 529 28.22 13.02 -16.00
C GLU A 529 29.44 12.09 -15.89
N ASN A 530 29.78 11.70 -14.66
CA ASN A 530 30.92 10.84 -14.33
C ASN A 530 30.51 9.66 -13.41
N GLU A 531 29.34 9.07 -13.69
CA GLU A 531 28.85 7.88 -13.01
C GLU A 531 28.71 8.05 -11.48
N GLY A 532 28.37 9.28 -11.03
CA GLY A 532 28.18 9.60 -9.61
C GLY A 532 29.48 9.79 -8.82
N ALA A 533 30.65 9.87 -9.47
CA ALA A 533 31.88 10.25 -8.78
C ALA A 533 31.84 11.68 -8.21
N SER A 534 31.07 12.55 -8.83
CA SER A 534 30.69 13.86 -8.29
C SER A 534 29.31 14.29 -8.77
N TRP A 535 28.68 15.17 -8.01
CA TRP A 535 27.33 15.71 -8.29
C TRP A 535 27.34 17.23 -8.32
N THR A 536 26.60 17.80 -9.26
CA THR A 536 26.36 19.24 -9.37
C THR A 536 24.88 19.51 -9.06
N GLN A 537 24.62 20.37 -8.09
CA GLN A 537 23.27 20.90 -7.85
C GLN A 537 22.91 21.88 -8.97
N ILE A 538 21.78 21.65 -9.66
CA ILE A 538 21.31 22.43 -10.81
C ILE A 538 19.97 23.13 -10.55
N SER A 539 19.49 23.13 -9.31
CA SER A 539 18.31 23.89 -8.93
C SER A 539 18.43 24.44 -7.50
N PRO A 540 17.68 25.50 -7.14
CA PRO A 540 17.37 25.78 -5.75
C PRO A 540 16.50 24.67 -5.15
N ASP A 541 16.01 24.84 -3.91
CA ASP A 541 14.92 24.06 -3.34
C ASP A 541 13.64 24.30 -4.16
N LEU A 542 13.08 23.25 -4.78
CA LEU A 542 11.91 23.33 -5.67
C LEU A 542 10.61 22.88 -4.97
N THR A 543 10.60 22.92 -3.64
CA THR A 543 9.47 22.56 -2.78
C THR A 543 8.94 23.77 -2.05
N THR A 544 7.85 23.64 -1.30
CA THR A 544 7.37 24.72 -0.42
C THR A 544 8.34 24.97 0.73
N ASN A 545 9.13 23.96 1.10
CA ASN A 545 10.06 23.97 2.22
C ASN A 545 9.39 24.35 3.56
N ASP A 546 8.14 23.97 3.76
CA ASP A 546 7.39 24.23 4.98
C ASP A 546 8.01 23.48 6.17
N LYS A 547 8.71 24.21 7.04
CA LYS A 547 9.42 23.64 8.19
C LYS A 547 8.50 22.97 9.20
N SER A 548 7.23 23.37 9.29
CA SER A 548 6.26 22.75 10.18
C SER A 548 5.91 21.32 9.79
N LYS A 549 6.16 20.92 8.53
CA LYS A 549 5.89 19.60 7.97
C LYS A 549 7.14 18.72 7.80
N GLN A 550 8.27 19.17 8.34
CA GLN A 550 9.55 18.46 8.30
C GLN A 550 9.97 17.90 9.66
N LEU A 551 9.16 18.14 10.69
CA LEU A 551 9.46 17.70 12.05
C LEU A 551 9.45 16.17 12.16
N SER A 552 10.08 15.67 13.21
CA SER A 552 10.14 14.25 13.55
C SER A 552 8.74 13.64 13.63
N SER A 553 8.47 12.60 12.86
CA SER A 553 7.22 11.85 12.82
C SER A 553 7.08 10.91 14.03
N GLY A 554 5.84 10.48 14.32
CA GLY A 554 5.52 9.59 15.44
C GLY A 554 5.36 10.32 16.77
N GLY A 555 4.88 9.60 17.75
CA GLY A 555 4.57 10.12 19.08
C GLY A 555 3.06 10.17 19.35
N PRO A 556 2.68 10.57 20.58
CA PRO A 556 3.53 11.06 21.67
C PRO A 556 4.35 9.97 22.40
N ILE A 557 4.13 8.68 22.11
CA ILE A 557 4.79 7.57 22.80
C ILE A 557 6.02 7.10 22.01
N THR A 558 5.81 6.61 20.80
CA THR A 558 6.85 6.02 19.94
C THR A 558 7.08 6.91 18.72
N LYS A 559 8.34 7.26 18.44
CA LYS A 559 8.73 8.00 17.25
C LYS A 559 8.84 7.09 16.03
N ASP A 560 8.53 7.64 14.85
CA ASP A 560 8.76 7.03 13.55
C ASP A 560 9.62 7.95 12.69
N ASN A 561 10.91 7.68 12.64
CA ASN A 561 11.87 8.42 11.82
C ASN A 561 12.55 7.45 10.83
N THR A 562 11.73 6.70 10.09
CA THR A 562 12.19 5.74 9.06
C THR A 562 12.35 6.36 7.68
N SER A 563 12.24 7.68 7.54
CA SER A 563 12.24 8.48 6.32
C SER A 563 11.02 8.31 5.39
N VAL A 564 10.00 7.54 5.79
CA VAL A 564 8.76 7.36 5.00
C VAL A 564 7.93 8.65 4.94
N GLU A 565 7.92 9.42 6.03
CA GLU A 565 7.19 10.69 6.17
C GLU A 565 8.03 11.91 5.79
N TYR A 566 9.20 11.74 5.16
CA TYR A 566 9.97 12.89 4.67
C TYR A 566 9.18 13.61 3.59
N TYR A 567 9.00 14.90 3.80
CA TYR A 567 8.10 15.75 3.02
C TYR A 567 8.82 17.00 2.52
N CYS A 568 8.19 17.74 1.62
CA CYS A 568 8.81 18.82 0.86
C CYS A 568 9.99 18.26 0.04
N THR A 569 9.71 17.27 -0.80
CA THR A 569 10.67 16.63 -1.70
C THR A 569 10.16 16.64 -3.13
N ILE A 570 11.06 16.59 -4.11
CA ILE A 570 10.70 16.33 -5.50
C ILE A 570 10.31 14.85 -5.60
N PHE A 571 9.09 14.57 -6.04
CA PHE A 571 8.55 13.22 -6.13
C PHE A 571 8.55 12.66 -7.56
N THR A 572 8.58 13.56 -8.55
CA THR A 572 8.72 13.23 -9.96
C THR A 572 9.56 14.26 -10.69
N ALA A 573 10.39 13.82 -11.64
CA ALA A 573 11.20 14.68 -12.48
C ALA A 573 11.47 14.02 -13.83
N THR A 574 11.59 14.83 -14.89
CA THR A 574 11.89 14.33 -16.24
C THR A 574 12.54 15.41 -17.09
N GLU A 575 13.30 15.00 -18.13
CA GLU A 575 13.73 15.85 -19.24
C GLU A 575 12.91 15.51 -20.48
N SER A 576 12.46 16.53 -21.22
CA SER A 576 11.72 16.35 -22.46
C SER A 576 12.53 15.56 -23.51
N SER A 577 11.93 14.54 -24.12
CA SER A 577 12.58 13.80 -25.22
C SER A 577 12.68 14.62 -26.52
N LEU A 578 11.84 15.65 -26.70
CA LEU A 578 11.80 16.51 -27.89
C LEU A 578 12.66 17.77 -27.76
N GLU A 579 12.96 18.20 -26.54
CA GLU A 579 13.64 19.45 -26.27
C GLU A 579 14.73 19.23 -25.21
N LYS A 580 15.98 19.28 -25.68
CA LYS A 580 17.14 19.19 -24.81
C LYS A 580 17.13 20.31 -23.76
N ASP A 581 17.54 19.96 -22.55
CA ASP A 581 17.65 20.87 -21.40
C ASP A 581 16.29 21.45 -20.93
N LEU A 582 15.16 20.94 -21.41
CA LEU A 582 13.82 21.20 -20.88
C LEU A 582 13.50 20.22 -19.75
N LEU A 583 13.59 20.69 -18.49
CA LEU A 583 13.41 19.91 -17.27
C LEU A 583 12.09 20.25 -16.59
N TRP A 584 11.42 19.25 -16.08
CA TRP A 584 10.19 19.37 -15.29
C TRP A 584 10.37 18.68 -13.93
N THR A 585 9.79 19.26 -12.88
CA THR A 585 9.72 18.63 -11.55
C THR A 585 8.34 18.81 -10.94
N GLY A 586 7.90 17.80 -10.17
CA GLY A 586 6.71 17.85 -9.34
C GLY A 586 7.05 17.41 -7.93
N SER A 587 6.62 18.16 -6.93
CA SER A 587 6.90 17.87 -5.51
C SER A 587 5.73 17.13 -4.84
N ASP A 588 6.02 16.50 -3.69
CA ASP A 588 5.01 15.86 -2.86
C ASP A 588 4.14 16.87 -2.08
N ASP A 589 4.57 18.13 -2.03
CA ASP A 589 3.93 19.23 -1.31
C ASP A 589 3.23 20.26 -2.22
N GLY A 590 3.08 19.96 -3.52
CA GLY A 590 2.14 20.62 -4.42
C GLY A 590 2.75 21.49 -5.50
N LEU A 591 4.08 21.65 -5.61
CA LEU A 591 4.68 22.53 -6.61
C LEU A 591 5.04 21.78 -7.90
N VAL A 592 4.82 22.45 -9.03
CA VAL A 592 5.31 22.04 -10.36
C VAL A 592 6.27 23.13 -10.84
N ASN A 593 7.49 22.75 -11.20
CA ASN A 593 8.50 23.68 -11.68
C ASN A 593 9.07 23.23 -13.03
N ILE A 594 9.48 24.22 -13.83
CA ILE A 594 10.07 24.01 -15.17
C ILE A 594 11.38 24.81 -15.32
N SER A 595 12.36 24.18 -15.95
CA SER A 595 13.55 24.88 -16.47
C SER A 595 13.67 24.63 -17.97
N ARG A 596 13.96 25.66 -18.74
CA ARG A 596 14.13 25.58 -20.21
C ARG A 596 15.58 25.76 -20.66
N ASP A 597 16.50 25.74 -19.72
CA ASP A 597 17.92 26.05 -19.94
C ASP A 597 18.87 25.15 -19.16
N GLY A 598 18.46 23.92 -18.90
CA GLY A 598 19.27 22.90 -18.23
C GLY A 598 19.47 23.14 -16.73
N GLY A 599 18.51 23.79 -16.08
CA GLY A 599 18.53 24.03 -14.65
C GLY A 599 19.12 25.37 -14.20
N LYS A 600 19.48 26.25 -15.14
CA LYS A 600 20.02 27.57 -14.80
C LYS A 600 18.95 28.51 -14.22
N ASN A 601 17.75 28.46 -14.80
CA ASN A 601 16.60 29.22 -14.33
C ASN A 601 15.39 28.27 -14.17
N TRP A 602 14.62 28.50 -13.11
CA TRP A 602 13.42 27.74 -12.78
C TRP A 602 12.21 28.64 -12.62
N SER A 603 11.06 28.18 -13.13
CA SER A 603 9.78 28.88 -12.98
C SER A 603 8.75 27.94 -12.37
N ASN A 604 7.97 28.44 -11.41
CA ASN A 604 6.82 27.72 -10.89
C ASN A 604 5.66 27.81 -11.90
N VAL A 605 5.14 26.65 -12.29
CA VAL A 605 4.07 26.49 -13.27
C VAL A 605 2.94 25.60 -12.73
N THR A 606 2.78 25.54 -11.43
CA THR A 606 1.73 24.75 -10.76
C THR A 606 0.33 25.10 -11.31
N PRO A 607 -0.52 24.11 -11.63
CA PRO A 607 -1.91 24.36 -12.02
C PRO A 607 -2.64 25.18 -10.97
N LYS A 608 -3.22 26.32 -11.35
CA LYS A 608 -3.84 27.28 -10.40
C LYS A 608 -5.09 26.76 -9.72
N ASP A 609 -5.76 25.81 -10.34
CA ASP A 609 -6.98 25.14 -9.88
C ASP A 609 -6.70 23.81 -9.16
N ALA A 610 -5.44 23.37 -9.10
CA ALA A 610 -5.08 22.19 -8.34
C ALA A 610 -5.30 22.41 -6.83
N PRO A 611 -5.89 21.43 -6.14
CA PRO A 611 -5.97 21.50 -4.68
C PRO A 611 -4.60 21.61 -4.03
N GLN A 612 -4.52 22.33 -2.92
CA GLN A 612 -3.26 22.49 -2.17
C GLN A 612 -2.74 21.13 -1.66
N TRP A 613 -1.43 21.02 -1.50
CA TRP A 613 -0.75 19.82 -0.98
C TRP A 613 -0.97 18.58 -1.87
N MET A 614 -1.06 18.80 -3.18
CA MET A 614 -1.07 17.71 -4.16
C MET A 614 0.28 17.00 -4.18
N MET A 615 0.29 15.69 -4.03
CA MET A 615 1.48 14.89 -4.32
C MET A 615 1.51 14.60 -5.82
N TRP A 616 2.45 15.23 -6.53
CA TRP A 616 2.63 15.01 -7.97
C TRP A 616 3.41 13.73 -8.23
N ASN A 617 2.73 12.67 -8.65
CA ASN A 617 3.29 11.32 -8.74
C ASN A 617 4.10 11.07 -10.01
N ALA A 618 3.67 11.63 -11.14
CA ALA A 618 4.31 11.41 -12.43
C ALA A 618 4.15 12.62 -13.34
N ILE A 619 5.20 12.92 -14.09
CA ILE A 619 5.19 13.85 -15.21
C ILE A 619 5.54 13.07 -16.49
N GLU A 620 4.77 13.27 -17.54
CA GLU A 620 5.01 12.73 -18.87
C GLU A 620 5.07 13.88 -19.87
N THR A 621 6.20 14.05 -20.56
CA THR A 621 6.29 15.01 -21.67
C THR A 621 5.67 14.40 -22.92
N ASP A 622 4.90 15.21 -23.67
CA ASP A 622 4.26 14.73 -24.89
C ASP A 622 5.33 14.33 -25.93
N PRO A 623 5.31 13.10 -26.46
CA PRO A 623 6.32 12.63 -27.41
C PRO A 623 6.15 13.21 -28.83
N PHE A 624 5.11 14.00 -29.11
CA PHE A 624 4.81 14.55 -30.43
C PHE A 624 4.80 16.08 -30.45
N LYS A 625 4.57 16.73 -29.29
CA LYS A 625 4.37 18.18 -29.20
C LYS A 625 5.33 18.82 -28.21
N LYS A 626 6.16 19.76 -28.68
CA LYS A 626 7.05 20.58 -27.84
C LYS A 626 6.24 21.43 -26.87
N GLY A 627 6.75 21.58 -25.65
CA GLY A 627 6.12 22.36 -24.58
C GLY A 627 4.86 21.75 -23.98
N ALA A 628 4.39 20.61 -24.53
CA ALA A 628 3.25 19.88 -23.98
C ALA A 628 3.71 18.82 -22.96
N ALA A 629 2.92 18.70 -21.89
CA ALA A 629 3.16 17.73 -20.84
C ALA A 629 1.86 17.38 -20.10
N TYR A 630 1.90 16.25 -19.44
CA TYR A 630 0.85 15.76 -18.55
C TYR A 630 1.42 15.56 -17.15
N ILE A 631 0.63 15.87 -16.13
CA ILE A 631 1.03 15.64 -14.75
C ILE A 631 -0.08 14.95 -13.97
N THR A 632 0.29 13.93 -13.21
CA THR A 632 -0.63 13.10 -12.42
C THR A 632 -0.39 13.34 -10.95
N GLY A 633 -1.46 13.57 -10.19
CA GLY A 633 -1.37 13.82 -8.75
C GLY A 633 -2.33 12.96 -7.92
N THR A 634 -2.03 12.83 -6.63
CA THR A 634 -2.90 12.19 -5.64
C THR A 634 -3.00 13.03 -4.37
N ARG A 635 -4.13 12.88 -3.65
CA ARG A 635 -4.35 13.48 -2.33
C ARG A 635 -4.98 12.50 -1.32
N TYR A 636 -4.90 11.19 -1.57
CA TYR A 636 -5.51 10.19 -0.69
C TYR A 636 -4.99 10.30 0.76
N LYS A 637 -3.74 10.71 0.97
CA LYS A 637 -3.18 10.99 2.31
C LYS A 637 -3.75 12.26 2.99
N LEU A 638 -4.74 12.89 2.35
CA LEU A 638 -5.57 13.99 2.87
C LEU A 638 -7.06 13.65 2.75
N ASP A 639 -7.38 12.35 2.70
CA ASP A 639 -8.75 11.80 2.60
C ASP A 639 -9.51 12.26 1.34
N ASP A 640 -8.79 12.55 0.25
CA ASP A 640 -9.32 12.95 -1.04
C ASP A 640 -8.93 11.93 -2.11
N TYR A 641 -9.90 11.18 -2.60
CA TYR A 641 -9.72 10.04 -3.50
C TYR A 641 -10.01 10.37 -4.96
N ALA A 642 -10.25 11.64 -5.28
CA ALA A 642 -10.52 12.06 -6.65
C ALA A 642 -9.31 11.84 -7.58
N PRO A 643 -9.55 11.48 -8.86
CA PRO A 643 -8.47 11.40 -9.85
C PRO A 643 -8.02 12.79 -10.29
N TYR A 644 -6.70 12.97 -10.45
CA TYR A 644 -6.10 14.22 -10.91
C TYR A 644 -5.08 13.94 -12.02
N ILE A 645 -5.41 14.32 -13.25
CA ILE A 645 -4.50 14.38 -14.39
C ILE A 645 -4.68 15.73 -15.06
N TYR A 646 -3.60 16.51 -15.13
CA TYR A 646 -3.60 17.81 -15.81
C TYR A 646 -2.75 17.74 -17.08
N LYS A 647 -3.17 18.45 -18.13
CA LYS A 647 -2.47 18.62 -19.40
C LYS A 647 -2.14 20.08 -19.64
N THR A 648 -0.92 20.35 -20.09
CA THR A 648 -0.49 21.64 -20.64
C THR A 648 -0.03 21.48 -22.08
N GLU A 649 -0.09 22.56 -22.87
CA GLU A 649 0.42 22.62 -24.23
C GLU A 649 1.36 23.83 -24.47
N ASP A 650 1.67 24.57 -23.40
CA ASP A 650 2.33 25.88 -23.46
C ASP A 650 3.37 26.05 -22.34
N TYR A 651 4.14 24.97 -22.04
CA TYR A 651 5.17 24.96 -20.99
C TYR A 651 4.62 25.26 -19.59
N GLY A 652 3.38 24.84 -19.29
CA GLY A 652 2.74 25.00 -18.00
C GLY A 652 2.16 26.39 -17.72
N GLN A 653 2.04 27.26 -18.73
CA GLN A 653 1.37 28.55 -18.55
C GLN A 653 -0.13 28.37 -18.31
N THR A 654 -0.73 27.39 -18.98
CA THR A 654 -2.11 26.96 -18.74
C THR A 654 -2.21 25.46 -18.58
N TRP A 655 -3.17 25.01 -17.76
CA TRP A 655 -3.45 23.61 -17.49
C TRP A 655 -4.93 23.30 -17.63
N LYS A 656 -5.23 22.08 -18.05
CA LYS A 656 -6.58 21.54 -18.15
C LYS A 656 -6.67 20.21 -17.40
N LEU A 657 -7.62 20.07 -16.49
CA LEU A 657 -7.97 18.78 -15.86
C LEU A 657 -8.62 17.86 -16.88
N ILE A 658 -8.13 16.63 -17.03
CA ILE A 658 -8.51 15.67 -18.08
C ILE A 658 -8.85 14.29 -17.51
N THR A 659 -9.81 14.20 -16.56
CA THR A 659 -10.17 12.97 -15.85
C THR A 659 -11.57 12.44 -16.16
N ALA A 660 -12.26 12.99 -17.17
CA ALA A 660 -13.63 12.59 -17.52
C ALA A 660 -13.70 11.10 -17.91
N GLY A 661 -14.50 10.31 -17.19
CA GLY A 661 -14.66 8.86 -17.37
C GLY A 661 -13.84 7.98 -16.42
N ILE A 662 -12.91 8.54 -15.65
CA ILE A 662 -12.30 7.83 -14.50
C ILE A 662 -13.29 7.87 -13.34
N ASP A 663 -13.43 6.75 -12.62
CA ASP A 663 -14.29 6.69 -11.43
C ASP A 663 -13.81 7.74 -10.40
N PRO A 664 -14.70 8.55 -9.81
CA PRO A 664 -14.31 9.60 -8.87
C PRO A 664 -13.66 9.11 -7.58
N MET A 665 -13.70 7.81 -7.28
CA MET A 665 -13.01 7.19 -6.14
C MET A 665 -11.71 6.48 -6.54
N HIS A 666 -11.32 6.51 -7.82
CA HIS A 666 -10.10 5.89 -8.33
C HIS A 666 -8.99 6.94 -8.49
N PHE A 667 -8.35 7.33 -7.40
CA PHE A 667 -7.24 8.29 -7.47
C PHE A 667 -6.11 7.78 -8.35
N THR A 668 -5.56 8.70 -9.15
CA THR A 668 -4.55 8.40 -10.16
C THR A 668 -3.15 8.36 -9.57
N ARG A 669 -2.33 7.41 -10.03
CA ARG A 669 -0.92 7.27 -9.60
C ARG A 669 0.06 7.57 -10.73
N VAL A 670 -0.29 7.25 -11.97
CA VAL A 670 0.61 7.40 -13.12
C VAL A 670 -0.19 7.58 -14.41
N MET A 671 0.41 8.30 -15.37
CA MET A 671 -0.08 8.35 -16.76
C MET A 671 1.13 8.31 -17.69
N ARG A 672 0.96 7.63 -18.84
CA ARG A 672 1.94 7.60 -19.94
C ARG A 672 1.26 7.86 -21.28
N ALA A 673 1.96 8.59 -22.16
CA ALA A 673 1.55 8.80 -23.53
C ALA A 673 2.15 7.72 -24.43
N ASP A 674 1.35 7.20 -25.36
CA ASP A 674 1.84 6.29 -26.41
C ASP A 674 2.81 7.04 -27.34
N HIS A 675 3.95 6.44 -27.66
CA HIS A 675 4.96 7.09 -28.49
C HIS A 675 4.83 6.82 -30.01
N LYS A 676 3.83 6.04 -30.42
CA LYS A 676 3.50 5.80 -31.82
C LYS A 676 2.19 6.44 -32.26
N ARG A 677 1.24 6.64 -31.34
CA ARG A 677 -0.05 7.24 -31.62
C ARG A 677 -0.31 8.45 -30.75
N ALA A 678 -0.30 9.64 -31.32
CA ALA A 678 -0.65 10.88 -30.67
C ALA A 678 -2.08 10.81 -30.08
N GLY A 679 -2.25 11.28 -28.85
CA GLY A 679 -3.53 11.31 -28.13
C GLY A 679 -3.99 9.96 -27.58
N LEU A 680 -3.21 8.89 -27.71
CA LEU A 680 -3.42 7.63 -27.00
C LEU A 680 -2.67 7.68 -25.67
N LEU A 681 -3.42 7.58 -24.56
CA LEU A 681 -2.90 7.72 -23.21
C LEU A 681 -3.31 6.52 -22.34
N TYR A 682 -2.46 6.12 -21.41
CA TYR A 682 -2.70 5.07 -20.43
C TYR A 682 -2.60 5.65 -19.02
N ALA A 683 -3.58 5.38 -18.16
CA ALA A 683 -3.54 5.82 -16.75
C ALA A 683 -3.68 4.65 -15.80
N GLY A 684 -2.80 4.62 -14.79
CA GLY A 684 -2.85 3.71 -13.64
C GLY A 684 -3.43 4.42 -12.43
N THR A 685 -4.37 3.73 -11.77
CA THR A 685 -5.06 4.20 -10.57
C THR A 685 -4.83 3.25 -9.39
N GLU A 686 -5.40 3.55 -8.23
CA GLU A 686 -5.41 2.63 -7.09
C GLU A 686 -6.13 1.32 -7.39
N PHE A 687 -7.10 1.31 -8.31
CA PHE A 687 -7.97 0.16 -8.56
C PHE A 687 -7.90 -0.37 -9.99
N GLY A 688 -6.85 -0.03 -10.75
CA GLY A 688 -6.59 -0.58 -12.06
C GLY A 688 -6.30 0.44 -13.16
N MET A 689 -6.54 0.03 -14.41
CA MET A 689 -6.09 0.71 -15.62
C MET A 689 -7.22 1.40 -16.38
N TYR A 690 -6.89 2.55 -16.96
CA TYR A 690 -7.71 3.30 -17.91
C TYR A 690 -6.94 3.62 -19.18
N VAL A 691 -7.67 3.82 -20.29
CA VAL A 691 -7.13 4.26 -21.58
C VAL A 691 -7.96 5.42 -22.13
N SER A 692 -7.28 6.37 -22.75
CA SER A 692 -7.88 7.44 -23.54
C SER A 692 -7.36 7.39 -24.96
N TYR A 693 -8.23 7.60 -25.95
CA TYR A 693 -7.90 7.65 -27.37
C TYR A 693 -8.01 9.06 -27.96
N ASP A 694 -8.41 10.02 -27.16
CA ASP A 694 -8.77 11.39 -27.52
C ASP A 694 -8.03 12.43 -26.66
N ASP A 695 -6.77 12.10 -26.32
CA ASP A 695 -5.87 13.01 -25.61
C ASP A 695 -6.39 13.43 -24.23
N GLY A 696 -7.03 12.48 -23.53
CA GLY A 696 -7.58 12.66 -22.20
C GLY A 696 -8.95 13.36 -22.15
N ALA A 697 -9.58 13.64 -23.30
CA ALA A 697 -10.92 14.21 -23.30
C ALA A 697 -11.95 13.25 -22.69
N SER A 698 -11.74 11.93 -22.90
CA SER A 698 -12.50 10.88 -22.22
C SER A 698 -11.63 9.66 -21.89
N TRP A 699 -11.97 8.97 -20.79
CA TRP A 699 -11.30 7.76 -20.35
C TRP A 699 -12.28 6.60 -20.25
N GLN A 700 -11.80 5.41 -20.55
CA GLN A 700 -12.53 4.15 -20.35
C GLN A 700 -11.66 3.13 -19.64
N SER A 701 -12.29 2.16 -18.96
CA SER A 701 -11.58 1.06 -18.30
C SER A 701 -10.72 0.28 -19.30
N PHE A 702 -9.49 0.00 -18.91
CA PHE A 702 -8.54 -0.85 -19.65
C PHE A 702 -8.08 -2.03 -18.78
N GLN A 703 -9.00 -2.53 -17.95
CA GLN A 703 -8.72 -3.60 -16.98
C GLN A 703 -8.44 -4.94 -17.67
N LEU A 704 -9.12 -5.26 -18.75
CA LEU A 704 -8.99 -6.55 -19.46
C LEU A 704 -9.00 -7.73 -18.46
N ASN A 705 -7.91 -8.50 -18.43
CA ASN A 705 -7.69 -9.59 -17.46
C ASN A 705 -6.81 -9.22 -16.27
N LEU A 706 -6.41 -7.94 -16.13
CA LEU A 706 -5.63 -7.47 -14.98
C LEU A 706 -6.52 -7.52 -13.71
N PRO A 707 -6.05 -8.03 -12.58
CA PRO A 707 -6.79 -7.96 -11.32
C PRO A 707 -6.99 -6.51 -10.85
N VAL A 708 -7.96 -6.28 -9.98
CA VAL A 708 -8.09 -5.01 -9.27
C VAL A 708 -6.90 -4.87 -8.32
N VAL A 709 -6.02 -3.91 -8.60
CA VAL A 709 -4.74 -3.76 -7.92
C VAL A 709 -4.24 -2.32 -8.08
N PRO A 710 -3.53 -1.75 -7.09
CA PRO A 710 -2.88 -0.44 -7.26
C PRO A 710 -1.80 -0.50 -8.34
N ILE A 711 -1.90 0.39 -9.32
CA ILE A 711 -0.92 0.55 -10.39
C ILE A 711 0.06 1.64 -10.00
N THR A 712 1.27 1.26 -9.66
CA THR A 712 2.27 2.18 -9.12
C THR A 712 3.06 2.93 -10.17
N ASP A 713 3.35 2.28 -11.31
CA ASP A 713 4.03 2.91 -12.44
C ASP A 713 3.77 2.16 -13.75
N LEU A 714 4.00 2.84 -14.86
CA LEU A 714 3.85 2.35 -16.22
C LEU A 714 5.08 2.74 -17.04
N THR A 715 5.47 1.91 -18.01
CA THR A 715 6.43 2.28 -19.05
C THR A 715 6.12 1.55 -20.34
N ILE A 716 6.48 2.17 -21.47
CA ILE A 716 6.34 1.55 -22.79
C ILE A 716 7.74 1.32 -23.37
N LYS A 717 8.03 0.06 -23.69
CA LYS A 717 9.30 -0.32 -24.32
C LYS A 717 9.06 -1.06 -25.61
N ASN A 718 9.70 -0.62 -26.69
CA ASN A 718 9.49 -1.13 -28.05
C ASN A 718 8.04 -0.97 -28.51
N ASN A 719 7.15 -1.83 -28.16
CA ASN A 719 5.71 -1.72 -28.36
C ASN A 719 4.93 -2.45 -27.24
N ASP A 720 5.58 -2.72 -26.12
CA ASP A 720 5.01 -3.41 -24.98
C ASP A 720 4.63 -2.40 -23.90
N LEU A 721 3.49 -2.58 -23.27
CA LEU A 721 3.09 -1.82 -22.06
C LEU A 721 3.42 -2.63 -20.82
N ILE A 722 4.35 -2.13 -20.02
CA ILE A 722 4.77 -2.74 -18.77
C ILE A 722 4.05 -2.04 -17.61
N VAL A 723 3.49 -2.83 -16.70
CA VAL A 723 2.68 -2.38 -15.56
C VAL A 723 3.32 -2.87 -14.27
N ALA A 724 3.74 -1.95 -13.42
CA ALA A 724 4.16 -2.23 -12.05
C ALA A 724 2.97 -2.11 -11.11
N THR A 725 2.82 -3.06 -10.18
CA THR A 725 1.70 -3.12 -9.24
C THR A 725 2.17 -3.16 -7.79
N GLN A 726 1.31 -2.74 -6.89
CA GLN A 726 1.54 -2.90 -5.46
C GLN A 726 0.76 -4.11 -4.94
N GLY A 727 1.37 -5.32 -5.07
CA GLY A 727 0.81 -6.55 -4.53
C GLY A 727 0.46 -7.64 -5.55
N ARG A 728 0.73 -7.43 -6.87
CA ARG A 728 0.51 -8.43 -7.93
C ARG A 728 1.67 -8.50 -8.92
N ALA A 729 2.88 -8.12 -8.50
CA ALA A 729 4.10 -8.17 -9.30
C ALA A 729 4.03 -7.33 -10.61
N LEU A 730 4.79 -7.71 -11.64
CA LEU A 730 4.81 -7.04 -12.95
C LEU A 730 3.89 -7.74 -13.93
N TRP A 731 3.23 -6.92 -14.77
CA TRP A 731 2.40 -7.37 -15.89
C TRP A 731 2.85 -6.69 -17.18
N ILE A 732 2.57 -7.32 -18.32
CA ILE A 732 2.96 -6.80 -19.62
C ILE A 732 1.87 -7.08 -20.65
N ILE A 733 1.49 -6.07 -21.46
CA ILE A 733 0.84 -6.30 -22.73
C ILE A 733 1.94 -6.38 -23.78
N ASP A 734 2.13 -7.57 -24.33
CA ASP A 734 3.04 -7.79 -25.44
C ASP A 734 2.38 -7.25 -26.72
N ASP A 735 3.00 -6.29 -27.37
CA ASP A 735 2.55 -5.64 -28.61
C ASP A 735 1.25 -4.83 -28.54
N LEU A 736 1.37 -3.53 -28.37
CA LEU A 736 0.27 -2.56 -28.40
C LEU A 736 -0.34 -2.30 -29.79
N THR A 737 0.11 -2.96 -30.85
CA THR A 737 -0.27 -2.67 -32.23
C THR A 737 -1.79 -2.66 -32.44
N GLN A 738 -2.51 -3.61 -31.86
CA GLN A 738 -3.97 -3.64 -31.95
C GLN A 738 -4.60 -2.43 -31.24
N VAL A 739 -4.10 -2.07 -30.06
CA VAL A 739 -4.57 -0.91 -29.28
C VAL A 739 -4.31 0.40 -30.04
N GLN A 740 -3.12 0.53 -30.64
CA GLN A 740 -2.71 1.70 -31.40
C GLN A 740 -3.51 1.89 -32.70
N GLN A 741 -4.00 0.82 -33.31
CA GLN A 741 -4.77 0.85 -34.58
C GLN A 741 -6.28 0.92 -34.37
N MET A 742 -6.76 0.96 -33.12
CA MET A 742 -8.19 1.07 -32.84
C MET A 742 -8.77 2.36 -33.43
N ASP A 743 -9.89 2.23 -34.18
CA ASP A 743 -10.63 3.31 -34.81
C ASP A 743 -12.14 3.06 -34.65
N PRO A 744 -12.98 4.09 -34.40
CA PRO A 744 -14.42 3.93 -34.24
C PRO A 744 -15.11 3.23 -35.42
N SER A 745 -14.56 3.40 -36.64
CA SER A 745 -15.12 2.81 -37.88
C SER A 745 -14.93 1.29 -37.94
N ILE A 746 -14.03 0.69 -37.15
CA ILE A 746 -13.76 -0.75 -37.18
C ILE A 746 -15.03 -1.55 -36.86
N LYS A 747 -15.84 -1.10 -35.92
CA LYS A 747 -17.08 -1.76 -35.51
C LYS A 747 -18.11 -1.90 -36.64
N SER A 748 -18.10 -0.98 -37.60
CA SER A 748 -19.02 -0.99 -38.74
C SER A 748 -18.54 -1.83 -39.92
N LYS A 749 -17.28 -2.30 -39.92
CA LYS A 749 -16.70 -3.10 -40.99
C LYS A 749 -17.04 -4.58 -40.80
N PRO A 750 -17.42 -5.29 -41.89
CA PRO A 750 -17.67 -6.73 -41.82
C PRO A 750 -16.39 -7.54 -41.49
N LEU A 751 -15.22 -6.99 -41.87
CA LEU A 751 -13.89 -7.54 -41.57
C LEU A 751 -12.88 -6.41 -41.41
N HIS A 752 -12.04 -6.49 -40.42
CA HIS A 752 -10.88 -5.63 -40.25
C HIS A 752 -9.66 -6.48 -39.88
N VAL A 753 -8.54 -6.27 -40.58
CA VAL A 753 -7.26 -6.91 -40.36
C VAL A 753 -6.30 -5.87 -39.82
N PHE A 754 -5.81 -6.05 -38.59
CA PHE A 754 -4.77 -5.20 -38.04
C PHE A 754 -3.42 -5.49 -38.69
N SER A 755 -2.63 -4.46 -38.96
CA SER A 755 -1.24 -4.61 -39.37
C SER A 755 -0.47 -5.25 -38.19
N VAL A 756 0.47 -6.13 -38.47
CA VAL A 756 1.32 -6.77 -37.47
C VAL A 756 2.75 -6.19 -37.51
N ASN A 757 3.39 -6.10 -36.38
CA ASN A 757 4.82 -5.77 -36.33
C ASN A 757 5.66 -6.93 -36.88
N PRO A 758 6.86 -6.65 -37.45
CA PRO A 758 7.81 -7.71 -37.74
C PRO A 758 8.13 -8.54 -36.51
N VAL A 759 8.00 -9.85 -36.61
CA VAL A 759 8.32 -10.79 -35.54
C VAL A 759 9.74 -11.32 -35.76
N LEU A 760 10.61 -11.13 -34.79
CA LEU A 760 11.91 -11.81 -34.75
C LEU A 760 11.70 -13.26 -34.31
N ARG A 761 12.15 -14.20 -35.15
CA ARG A 761 12.13 -15.64 -34.84
C ARG A 761 13.51 -16.09 -34.36
#